data_afbf4a9b4edde33ad2a6e2aba8bab11d
#
_entry.id   afbf4a9b4edde33ad2a6e2aba8bab11d
#
_cell.length_a   1.000
_cell.length_b   1.000
_cell.length_c   1.000
_cell.angle_alpha   90.00
_cell.angle_beta   90.00
_cell.angle_gamma   90.00
#
_symmetry.space_group_name_H-M   'P 1'
#
loop_
_entity.id
_entity.type
_entity.pdbx_description
1 polymer ?
#
loop_
_entity_poly.entity_id
_entity_poly.type
_entity_poly.pdbx_seq_one_letter_code
_entity_poly.pdbx_strand_id
1 'polypeptide(L)'
;MRKIIIVLFGLYFGFSSFESFSQIKNYKRGLSSMESGNFDIAIKEFLKVKDIDSSQVGVLNLKIADSYRLSNRWIEALPYYEKAVKKDVSDPDLLFNYAYALKSNEEYDMAKDYFQKFLETKPANKVLTERALRETNTLQMIGSLKEKNAGLEFKNLSELNTSGIEYSGMILDGSFVFSASKKEKTYSNGLPFLGIYKVKIKEDLSVQGTVEPFSSKILDPDRNEGSPTFTPDGKTMVFARGNSGKRKDNSSDVDLYLSRYVAGEGWTEPRLVSASDSASWDGSPAFSRDGKTLYFASDRPGGSGGLDIYRVNMDASGRFGNAANMGKAINTAGDEMFPFVSEDGKLYFASDGHPGLGKLDLFVAVRSGGKITVENLGLPYNSSMDDFGLSFDENGNQFFTSNRAAGKGSDDIYFYQAPPKPKEEEVAKNGENPNNKPSGTPESENSKVVNYYLNVNVFTQIADKTVALDSSGIKVLKIEGGIEEQISEHMLANGKSEPIKLEEDTDYVILAEKSGFLSKRAEFTMYGRSIPVPLLTKPVTDTTYITNINLEQIFIGKTFRLENIYYDLDKYDIRPDAALELDKLVQILKDNPTIKIELGSHTDIRGTDLYNIRLSQRRAEAVINYLSIKGISKERLEAKGYGETELIIQNAKNEEEHQVNRRTEFKVLEFIKATESE
;
A
#
# COMPACT_ATOMS: atom_id res chain seq x y z
N MET A 1 4.75 3.59 -26.50
CA MET A 1 4.38 4.67 -27.43
C MET A 1 2.90 5.00 -27.27
N ARG A 2 2.52 5.72 -26.25
CA ARG A 2 1.19 6.33 -26.16
C ARG A 2 1.32 7.76 -26.71
N LYS A 3 0.97 7.95 -27.96
CA LYS A 3 0.71 9.26 -28.53
C LYS A 3 -0.45 9.85 -27.76
N ILE A 4 -0.19 10.89 -26.99
CA ILE A 4 -1.23 11.82 -26.54
C ILE A 4 -1.78 12.43 -27.83
N ILE A 5 -2.88 11.90 -28.31
CA ILE A 5 -3.69 12.56 -29.33
C ILE A 5 -4.36 13.72 -28.63
N ILE A 6 -3.70 14.88 -28.66
CA ILE A 6 -4.35 16.16 -28.40
C ILE A 6 -5.34 16.35 -29.53
N VAL A 7 -6.59 16.03 -29.25
CA VAL A 7 -7.70 16.39 -30.15
C VAL A 7 -7.74 17.91 -30.15
N LEU A 8 -7.19 18.50 -31.20
CA LEU A 8 -7.43 19.87 -31.63
C LEU A 8 -8.91 19.98 -32.01
N PHE A 9 -9.80 20.04 -31.03
CA PHE A 9 -11.13 20.58 -31.27
C PHE A 9 -10.99 22.12 -31.45
N GLY A 10 -11.33 22.54 -32.64
CA GLY A 10 -11.12 23.84 -33.13
C GLY A 10 -11.58 24.95 -32.18
N LEU A 11 -10.63 25.68 -31.66
CA LEU A 11 -10.81 27.01 -31.09
C LEU A 11 -11.18 27.98 -32.19
N TYR A 12 -12.42 27.88 -32.69
CA TYR A 12 -13.09 28.91 -33.41
C TYR A 12 -14.24 29.44 -32.55
N PHE A 13 -13.89 29.95 -31.33
CA PHE A 13 -14.84 30.73 -30.55
C PHE A 13 -14.11 31.97 -29.99
N GLY A 14 -14.38 33.08 -30.61
CA GLY A 14 -14.45 34.39 -30.01
C GLY A 14 -13.20 34.96 -29.35
N PHE A 15 -12.17 35.32 -30.14
CA PHE A 15 -11.14 36.30 -29.72
C PHE A 15 -11.70 37.74 -29.56
N SER A 16 -13.00 37.91 -29.55
CA SER A 16 -13.65 39.22 -29.38
C SER A 16 -13.76 39.67 -27.92
N SER A 17 -13.34 38.88 -26.95
CA SER A 17 -13.59 39.17 -25.53
C SER A 17 -12.37 39.64 -24.72
N PHE A 18 -11.21 39.85 -25.34
CA PHE A 18 -10.07 40.48 -24.67
C PHE A 18 -9.98 41.95 -25.08
N GLU A 19 -10.16 42.85 -24.13
CA GLU A 19 -10.23 44.27 -24.39
C GLU A 19 -8.90 44.90 -24.84
N SER A 20 -7.75 44.23 -24.71
CA SER A 20 -6.47 44.75 -25.17
C SER A 20 -5.56 43.67 -25.78
N PHE A 21 -4.71 44.10 -26.72
CA PHE A 21 -3.69 43.22 -27.35
C PHE A 21 -2.70 42.60 -26.33
N SER A 22 -2.44 43.29 -25.22
CA SER A 22 -1.57 42.80 -24.16
C SER A 22 -2.18 41.60 -23.40
N GLN A 23 -3.49 41.62 -23.18
CA GLN A 23 -4.23 40.52 -22.54
C GLN A 23 -4.17 39.23 -23.37
N ILE A 24 -4.42 39.36 -24.69
CA ILE A 24 -4.29 38.25 -25.63
C ILE A 24 -2.87 37.72 -25.66
N LYS A 25 -1.86 38.56 -25.61
CA LYS A 25 -0.45 38.18 -25.60
C LYS A 25 -0.09 37.40 -24.35
N ASN A 26 -0.52 37.86 -23.16
CA ASN A 26 -0.24 37.16 -21.90
C ASN A 26 -0.95 35.78 -21.85
N TYR A 27 -2.20 35.72 -22.29
CA TYR A 27 -2.93 34.45 -22.37
C TYR A 27 -2.24 33.42 -23.30
N LYS A 28 -1.83 33.85 -24.51
CA LYS A 28 -1.09 32.98 -25.47
C LYS A 28 0.26 32.52 -24.92
N ARG A 29 0.99 33.37 -24.20
CA ARG A 29 2.24 33.03 -23.54
C ARG A 29 2.00 31.99 -22.43
N GLY A 30 0.94 32.16 -21.65
CA GLY A 30 0.53 31.22 -20.64
C GLY A 30 0.28 29.83 -21.25
N LEU A 31 -0.51 29.75 -22.34
CA LEU A 31 -0.77 28.49 -23.05
C LEU A 31 0.53 27.83 -23.57
N SER A 32 1.38 28.59 -24.26
CA SER A 32 2.64 28.07 -24.79
C SER A 32 3.58 27.58 -23.68
N SER A 33 3.62 28.27 -22.53
CA SER A 33 4.41 27.85 -21.37
C SER A 33 3.84 26.58 -20.74
N MET A 34 2.52 26.47 -20.65
CA MET A 34 1.84 25.27 -20.15
C MET A 34 2.12 24.05 -21.06
N GLU A 35 2.02 24.22 -22.39
CA GLU A 35 2.36 23.17 -23.38
C GLU A 35 3.82 22.73 -23.30
N SER A 36 4.72 23.64 -22.93
CA SER A 36 6.16 23.37 -22.76
C SER A 36 6.51 22.83 -21.36
N GLY A 37 5.54 22.57 -20.48
CA GLY A 37 5.76 22.13 -19.11
C GLY A 37 6.29 23.22 -18.15
N ASN A 38 6.34 24.49 -18.59
CA ASN A 38 6.83 25.61 -17.77
C ASN A 38 5.67 26.23 -16.97
N PHE A 39 5.12 25.46 -16.03
CA PHE A 39 3.88 25.83 -15.32
C PHE A 39 3.98 27.10 -14.49
N ASP A 40 5.13 27.39 -13.86
CA ASP A 40 5.34 28.63 -13.10
C ASP A 40 5.25 29.86 -13.99
N ILE A 41 5.80 29.77 -15.21
CA ILE A 41 5.71 30.84 -16.19
C ILE A 41 4.27 30.95 -16.70
N ALA A 42 3.60 29.83 -16.96
CA ALA A 42 2.20 29.80 -17.37
C ALA A 42 1.31 30.52 -16.36
N ILE A 43 1.43 30.17 -15.07
CA ILE A 43 0.69 30.78 -13.97
C ILE A 43 0.92 32.32 -13.94
N LYS A 44 2.19 32.73 -13.95
CA LYS A 44 2.56 34.15 -13.95
C LYS A 44 1.94 34.92 -15.14
N GLU A 45 1.92 34.33 -16.32
CA GLU A 45 1.34 34.98 -17.52
C GLU A 45 -0.19 34.97 -17.46
N PHE A 46 -0.85 33.89 -17.01
CA PHE A 46 -2.30 33.85 -16.84
C PHE A 46 -2.79 34.86 -15.77
N LEU A 47 -2.07 35.00 -14.65
CA LEU A 47 -2.42 35.96 -13.59
C LEU A 47 -2.31 37.44 -14.02
N LYS A 48 -1.60 37.75 -15.11
CA LYS A 48 -1.56 39.11 -15.71
C LYS A 48 -2.77 39.39 -16.55
N VAL A 49 -3.57 38.38 -16.91
CA VAL A 49 -4.77 38.58 -17.73
C VAL A 49 -5.88 39.12 -16.83
N LYS A 50 -6.31 40.34 -17.12
CA LYS A 50 -7.37 41.11 -16.42
C LYS A 50 -8.40 41.57 -17.44
N ASP A 51 -9.52 42.07 -16.96
CA ASP A 51 -10.56 42.71 -17.79
C ASP A 51 -11.03 41.81 -18.95
N ILE A 52 -11.33 40.53 -18.64
CA ILE A 52 -11.85 39.54 -19.58
C ILE A 52 -13.37 39.45 -19.49
N ASP A 53 -13.98 39.03 -20.58
CA ASP A 53 -15.40 38.74 -20.61
C ASP A 53 -15.81 37.71 -19.55
N SER A 54 -16.97 37.90 -18.95
CA SER A 54 -17.48 37.01 -17.89
C SER A 54 -17.63 35.58 -18.36
N SER A 55 -17.82 35.32 -19.66
CA SER A 55 -17.86 33.96 -20.23
C SER A 55 -16.50 33.28 -20.27
N GLN A 56 -15.40 34.03 -20.25
CA GLN A 56 -14.03 33.51 -20.32
C GLN A 56 -13.38 33.36 -18.94
N VAL A 57 -14.01 33.89 -17.88
CA VAL A 57 -13.47 33.81 -16.50
C VAL A 57 -13.31 32.35 -16.04
N GLY A 58 -14.28 31.48 -16.35
CA GLY A 58 -14.20 30.05 -16.02
C GLY A 58 -13.02 29.39 -16.71
N VAL A 59 -12.85 29.62 -18.01
CA VAL A 59 -11.75 29.04 -18.81
C VAL A 59 -10.38 29.52 -18.32
N LEU A 60 -10.20 30.80 -18.02
CA LEU A 60 -8.93 31.31 -17.48
C LEU A 60 -8.61 30.67 -16.12
N ASN A 61 -9.59 30.61 -15.20
CA ASN A 61 -9.38 30.01 -13.90
C ASN A 61 -9.06 28.50 -14.03
N LEU A 62 -9.70 27.76 -14.95
CA LEU A 62 -9.38 26.38 -15.23
C LEU A 62 -7.91 26.23 -15.71
N LYS A 63 -7.42 27.10 -16.61
CA LYS A 63 -6.01 27.07 -17.06
C LYS A 63 -5.03 27.37 -15.93
N ILE A 64 -5.35 28.28 -15.02
CA ILE A 64 -4.53 28.56 -13.83
C ILE A 64 -4.54 27.34 -12.91
N ALA A 65 -5.72 26.79 -12.60
CA ALA A 65 -5.87 25.61 -11.76
C ALA A 65 -5.08 24.40 -12.32
N ASP A 66 -5.24 24.11 -13.62
CA ASP A 66 -4.52 23.04 -14.30
C ASP A 66 -3.01 23.25 -14.28
N SER A 67 -2.53 24.50 -14.39
CA SER A 67 -1.10 24.79 -14.29
C SER A 67 -0.56 24.51 -12.89
N TYR A 68 -1.30 24.85 -11.85
CA TYR A 68 -0.98 24.47 -10.47
C TYR A 68 -1.01 22.95 -10.29
N ARG A 69 -2.08 22.28 -10.71
CA ARG A 69 -2.23 20.82 -10.64
C ARG A 69 -1.09 20.07 -11.35
N LEU A 70 -0.74 20.48 -12.57
CA LEU A 70 0.31 19.85 -13.37
C LEU A 70 1.72 20.07 -12.79
N SER A 71 1.88 21.04 -11.90
CA SER A 71 3.08 21.24 -11.09
C SER A 71 2.94 20.69 -9.65
N ASN A 72 1.99 19.80 -9.43
CA ASN A 72 1.69 19.12 -8.14
C ASN A 72 1.34 20.07 -6.97
N ARG A 73 0.77 21.23 -7.26
CA ARG A 73 0.36 22.27 -6.29
C ARG A 73 -1.17 22.32 -6.17
N TRP A 74 -1.72 21.27 -5.58
CA TRP A 74 -3.17 21.08 -5.48
C TRP A 74 -3.85 22.06 -4.53
N ILE A 75 -3.15 22.50 -3.46
CA ILE A 75 -3.65 23.47 -2.51
C ILE A 75 -3.89 24.80 -3.21
N GLU A 76 -2.94 25.27 -3.99
CA GLU A 76 -3.04 26.52 -4.74
C GLU A 76 -4.01 26.41 -5.93
N ALA A 77 -4.24 25.20 -6.45
CA ALA A 77 -5.20 24.98 -7.53
C ALA A 77 -6.66 25.16 -7.08
N LEU A 78 -6.98 24.80 -5.82
CA LEU A 78 -8.35 24.76 -5.29
C LEU A 78 -9.16 26.03 -5.53
N PRO A 79 -8.72 27.25 -5.16
CA PRO A 79 -9.51 28.46 -5.34
C PRO A 79 -9.80 28.82 -6.80
N TYR A 80 -9.00 28.30 -7.73
CA TYR A 80 -9.21 28.50 -9.17
C TYR A 80 -10.16 27.44 -9.73
N TYR A 81 -10.08 26.19 -9.30
CA TYR A 81 -11.08 25.17 -9.63
C TYR A 81 -12.46 25.57 -9.11
N GLU A 82 -12.57 26.07 -7.88
CA GLU A 82 -13.83 26.56 -7.32
C GLU A 82 -14.47 27.64 -8.19
N LYS A 83 -13.67 28.61 -8.69
CA LYS A 83 -14.16 29.67 -9.62
C LYS A 83 -14.56 29.09 -10.97
N ALA A 84 -13.85 28.08 -11.47
CA ALA A 84 -14.18 27.42 -12.74
C ALA A 84 -15.49 26.63 -12.63
N VAL A 85 -15.64 25.81 -11.60
CA VAL A 85 -16.85 24.99 -11.35
C VAL A 85 -18.10 25.86 -11.16
N LYS A 86 -18.01 27.02 -10.52
CA LYS A 86 -19.14 27.97 -10.40
C LYS A 86 -19.64 28.47 -11.75
N LYS A 87 -18.85 28.37 -12.83
CA LYS A 87 -19.22 28.80 -14.19
C LYS A 87 -19.66 27.64 -15.07
N ASP A 88 -19.09 26.45 -14.87
CA ASP A 88 -19.44 25.26 -15.63
C ASP A 88 -19.31 24.02 -14.73
N VAL A 89 -20.41 23.32 -14.52
CA VAL A 89 -20.48 22.06 -13.77
C VAL A 89 -20.72 20.84 -14.68
N SER A 90 -20.68 21.03 -16.01
CA SER A 90 -20.97 19.98 -16.97
C SER A 90 -19.72 19.25 -17.47
N ASP A 91 -18.52 19.80 -17.25
CA ASP A 91 -17.26 19.20 -17.65
C ASP A 91 -16.81 18.12 -16.62
N PRO A 92 -16.81 16.83 -17.00
CA PRO A 92 -16.42 15.76 -16.10
C PRO A 92 -14.98 15.90 -15.58
N ASP A 93 -14.03 16.28 -16.44
CA ASP A 93 -12.62 16.40 -16.04
C ASP A 93 -12.44 17.55 -15.01
N LEU A 94 -13.20 18.63 -15.14
CA LEU A 94 -13.22 19.70 -14.16
C LEU A 94 -13.79 19.21 -12.82
N LEU A 95 -14.90 18.46 -12.81
CA LEU A 95 -15.49 17.90 -11.59
C LEU A 95 -14.52 16.97 -10.87
N PHE A 96 -13.86 16.07 -11.61
CA PHE A 96 -12.87 15.15 -11.06
C PHE A 96 -11.67 15.90 -10.43
N ASN A 97 -11.10 16.85 -11.18
CA ASN A 97 -9.93 17.59 -10.70
C ASN A 97 -10.27 18.49 -9.51
N TYR A 98 -11.47 19.07 -9.48
CA TYR A 98 -11.95 19.85 -8.33
C TYR A 98 -12.15 18.96 -7.10
N ALA A 99 -12.77 17.78 -7.26
CA ALA A 99 -12.91 16.80 -6.18
C ALA A 99 -11.54 16.41 -5.60
N TYR A 100 -10.56 16.20 -6.47
CA TYR A 100 -9.21 15.85 -6.05
C TYR A 100 -8.51 17.01 -5.32
N ALA A 101 -8.68 18.25 -5.79
CA ALA A 101 -8.16 19.44 -5.10
C ALA A 101 -8.82 19.63 -3.72
N LEU A 102 -10.11 19.35 -3.57
CA LEU A 102 -10.81 19.36 -2.30
C LEU A 102 -10.23 18.30 -1.34
N LYS A 103 -10.01 17.07 -1.82
CA LYS A 103 -9.36 16.00 -1.05
C LYS A 103 -7.98 16.42 -0.54
N SER A 104 -7.16 17.03 -1.41
CA SER A 104 -5.82 17.51 -1.05
C SER A 104 -5.83 18.66 -0.02
N ASN A 105 -6.96 19.35 0.10
CA ASN A 105 -7.20 20.39 1.11
C ASN A 105 -7.99 19.89 2.34
N GLU A 106 -8.13 18.59 2.48
CA GLU A 106 -8.82 17.91 3.59
C GLU A 106 -10.34 18.21 3.68
N GLU A 107 -10.91 18.75 2.61
CA GLU A 107 -12.36 19.00 2.45
C GLU A 107 -13.07 17.70 2.01
N TYR A 108 -12.95 16.66 2.81
CA TYR A 108 -13.28 15.28 2.44
C TYR A 108 -14.75 15.06 2.07
N ASP A 109 -15.67 15.67 2.81
CA ASP A 109 -17.11 15.55 2.52
C ASP A 109 -17.46 16.15 1.18
N MET A 110 -16.93 17.36 0.90
CA MET A 110 -17.13 18.00 -0.40
C MET A 110 -16.43 17.23 -1.52
N ALA A 111 -15.24 16.70 -1.29
CA ALA A 111 -14.52 15.87 -2.26
C ALA A 111 -15.37 14.66 -2.67
N LYS A 112 -15.95 13.97 -1.69
CA LYS A 112 -16.85 12.81 -1.92
C LYS A 112 -18.03 13.19 -2.80
N ASP A 113 -18.71 14.31 -2.49
CA ASP A 113 -19.86 14.79 -3.25
C ASP A 113 -19.48 15.10 -4.70
N TYR A 114 -18.31 15.70 -4.95
CA TYR A 114 -17.88 16.03 -6.31
C TYR A 114 -17.35 14.82 -7.09
N PHE A 115 -16.72 13.85 -6.45
CA PHE A 115 -16.45 12.55 -7.09
C PHE A 115 -17.74 11.85 -7.50
N GLN A 116 -18.77 11.90 -6.67
CA GLN A 116 -20.07 11.35 -7.01
C GLN A 116 -20.75 12.06 -8.17
N LYS A 117 -20.73 13.40 -8.19
CA LYS A 117 -21.20 14.20 -9.33
C LYS A 117 -20.46 13.85 -10.63
N PHE A 118 -19.12 13.68 -10.56
CA PHE A 118 -18.34 13.20 -11.69
C PHE A 118 -18.84 11.84 -12.20
N LEU A 119 -19.05 10.86 -11.31
CA LEU A 119 -19.55 9.52 -11.67
C LEU A 119 -20.94 9.58 -12.30
N GLU A 120 -21.83 10.49 -11.82
CA GLU A 120 -23.18 10.71 -12.36
C GLU A 120 -23.17 11.21 -13.81
N THR A 121 -22.11 11.89 -14.26
CA THR A 121 -21.96 12.30 -15.67
C THR A 121 -21.75 11.13 -16.61
N LYS A 122 -21.53 9.90 -16.10
CA LYS A 122 -21.19 8.69 -16.86
C LYS A 122 -20.01 8.94 -17.81
N PRO A 123 -18.85 9.34 -17.29
CA PRO A 123 -17.74 9.77 -18.11
C PRO A 123 -17.21 8.62 -18.98
N ALA A 124 -16.79 8.93 -20.20
CA ALA A 124 -16.22 7.95 -21.12
C ALA A 124 -14.83 7.45 -20.70
N ASN A 125 -14.13 8.22 -19.85
CA ASN A 125 -12.78 7.89 -19.36
C ASN A 125 -12.86 6.85 -18.24
N LYS A 126 -12.66 5.58 -18.59
CA LYS A 126 -12.71 4.46 -17.62
C LYS A 126 -11.65 4.58 -16.52
N VAL A 127 -10.46 5.07 -16.84
CA VAL A 127 -9.36 5.22 -15.86
C VAL A 127 -9.75 6.22 -14.78
N LEU A 128 -10.29 7.38 -15.15
CA LEU A 128 -10.78 8.37 -14.18
C LEU A 128 -12.00 7.86 -13.41
N THR A 129 -12.86 7.06 -14.05
CA THR A 129 -14.02 6.44 -13.39
C THR A 129 -13.58 5.48 -12.30
N GLU A 130 -12.65 4.57 -12.59
CA GLU A 130 -12.10 3.63 -11.61
C GLU A 130 -11.38 4.37 -10.47
N ARG A 131 -10.65 5.42 -10.81
CA ARG A 131 -9.99 6.27 -9.81
C ARG A 131 -11.01 6.98 -8.91
N ALA A 132 -12.07 7.57 -9.46
CA ALA A 132 -13.11 8.24 -8.68
C ALA A 132 -13.85 7.27 -7.74
N LEU A 133 -14.15 6.06 -8.20
CA LEU A 133 -14.73 5.01 -7.35
C LEU A 133 -13.81 4.63 -6.19
N ARG A 134 -12.52 4.46 -6.45
CA ARG A 134 -11.51 4.20 -5.42
C ARG A 134 -11.45 5.35 -4.41
N GLU A 135 -11.37 6.60 -4.89
CA GLU A 135 -11.33 7.77 -4.01
C GLU A 135 -12.58 7.87 -3.13
N THR A 136 -13.77 7.61 -3.69
CA THR A 136 -15.03 7.60 -2.92
C THR A 136 -15.00 6.55 -1.80
N ASN A 137 -14.47 5.35 -2.09
CA ASN A 137 -14.31 4.29 -1.08
C ASN A 137 -13.30 4.67 0.00
N THR A 138 -12.17 5.27 -0.39
CA THR A 138 -11.16 5.76 0.55
C THR A 138 -11.72 6.79 1.51
N LEU A 139 -12.51 7.74 1.00
CA LEU A 139 -13.13 8.79 1.81
C LEU A 139 -14.11 8.23 2.87
N GLN A 140 -14.64 7.01 2.68
CA GLN A 140 -15.42 6.32 3.71
C GLN A 140 -14.54 5.75 4.85
N MET A 141 -13.27 5.47 4.59
CA MET A 141 -12.33 4.88 5.55
C MET A 141 -11.50 5.91 6.32
N ILE A 142 -11.62 7.18 5.99
CA ILE A 142 -10.77 8.26 6.54
C ILE A 142 -10.77 8.29 8.07
N GLY A 143 -11.91 8.05 8.71
CA GLY A 143 -12.00 8.01 10.18
C GLY A 143 -11.02 7.00 10.79
N SER A 144 -11.00 5.77 10.27
CA SER A 144 -10.11 4.71 10.76
C SER A 144 -8.64 4.98 10.46
N LEU A 145 -8.32 5.64 9.34
CA LEU A 145 -6.96 6.01 8.98
C LEU A 145 -6.41 7.13 9.89
N LYS A 146 -7.27 8.03 10.36
CA LYS A 146 -6.91 9.10 11.30
C LYS A 146 -6.56 8.60 12.70
N GLU A 147 -7.10 7.47 13.14
CA GLU A 147 -6.90 6.93 14.48
C GLU A 147 -5.75 5.90 14.57
N LYS A 148 -5.24 5.42 13.43
CA LYS A 148 -4.37 4.23 13.36
C LYS A 148 -3.09 4.32 14.20
N ASN A 149 -2.47 5.49 14.31
CA ASN A 149 -1.20 5.69 15.04
C ASN A 149 -1.29 6.88 16.00
N ALA A 150 -2.40 7.03 16.69
CA ALA A 150 -2.58 8.09 17.68
C ALA A 150 -1.45 8.04 18.72
N GLY A 151 -0.68 9.11 18.82
CA GLY A 151 0.48 9.21 19.71
C GLY A 151 1.86 9.18 19.03
N LEU A 152 1.96 8.87 17.74
CA LEU A 152 3.18 9.13 16.98
C LEU A 152 3.24 10.61 16.56
N GLU A 153 4.39 11.23 16.73
CA GLU A 153 4.63 12.61 16.28
C GLU A 153 5.90 12.66 15.45
N PHE A 154 5.76 13.07 14.19
CA PHE A 154 6.89 13.30 13.30
C PHE A 154 7.28 14.76 13.30
N LYS A 155 8.59 15.00 13.29
CA LYS A 155 9.19 16.33 13.23
C LYS A 155 9.79 16.58 11.85
N ASN A 156 9.64 17.80 11.36
CA ASN A 156 10.34 18.25 10.14
C ASN A 156 11.84 18.35 10.46
N LEU A 157 12.69 17.71 9.62
CA LEU A 157 14.15 17.78 9.75
C LEU A 157 14.65 19.14 9.24
N SER A 158 14.20 20.19 9.92
CA SER A 158 14.29 21.57 9.44
C SER A 158 15.71 22.10 9.34
N GLU A 159 16.71 21.46 9.97
CA GLU A 159 18.12 21.80 9.80
C GLU A 159 18.66 21.44 8.41
N LEU A 160 18.07 20.45 7.75
CA LEU A 160 18.46 19.99 6.41
C LEU A 160 17.51 20.46 5.31
N ASN A 161 16.22 20.54 5.61
CA ASN A 161 15.20 20.94 4.65
C ASN A 161 15.36 22.41 4.26
N THR A 162 15.24 22.66 2.95
CA THR A 162 15.35 23.99 2.34
C THR A 162 14.03 24.38 1.66
N SER A 163 14.01 25.44 0.88
CA SER A 163 12.89 25.75 -0.03
C SER A 163 12.89 24.89 -1.31
N GLY A 164 13.83 23.97 -1.44
CA GLY A 164 13.98 23.06 -2.56
C GLY A 164 13.32 21.72 -2.34
N ILE A 165 14.02 20.67 -2.71
CA ILE A 165 13.61 19.27 -2.62
C ILE A 165 14.66 18.52 -1.79
N GLU A 166 14.24 17.89 -0.71
CA GLU A 166 15.03 16.96 0.09
C GLU A 166 14.23 15.67 0.30
N TYR A 167 14.79 14.49 -0.10
CA TYR A 167 14.04 13.24 -0.02
C TYR A 167 14.93 11.99 0.12
N SER A 168 14.31 10.84 0.39
CA SER A 168 14.94 9.51 0.54
C SER A 168 16.14 9.53 1.48
N GLY A 169 15.91 10.02 2.70
CA GLY A 169 16.94 10.08 3.75
C GLY A 169 17.14 8.75 4.46
N MET A 170 18.38 8.41 4.79
CA MET A 170 18.74 7.24 5.59
C MET A 170 20.05 7.43 6.34
N ILE A 171 20.26 6.64 7.39
CA ILE A 171 21.52 6.65 8.14
C ILE A 171 22.49 5.61 7.60
N LEU A 172 23.75 6.02 7.37
CA LEU A 172 24.87 5.17 6.99
C LEU A 172 26.11 5.61 7.76
N ASP A 173 26.71 4.74 8.55
CA ASP A 173 27.95 4.99 9.30
C ASP A 173 27.96 6.33 10.05
N GLY A 174 26.90 6.62 10.82
CA GLY A 174 26.73 7.85 11.58
C GLY A 174 26.61 9.13 10.74
N SER A 175 26.29 8.99 9.47
CA SER A 175 25.95 10.09 8.56
C SER A 175 24.52 9.92 8.06
N PHE A 176 23.81 11.02 7.94
CA PHE A 176 22.52 11.06 7.25
C PHE A 176 22.79 11.29 5.75
N VAL A 177 22.40 10.33 4.93
CA VAL A 177 22.55 10.36 3.46
C VAL A 177 21.17 10.63 2.86
N PHE A 178 21.07 11.58 1.95
CA PHE A 178 19.81 11.99 1.36
C PHE A 178 19.98 12.58 -0.04
N SER A 179 18.90 12.67 -0.78
CA SER A 179 18.86 13.33 -2.08
C SER A 179 18.38 14.76 -1.92
N ALA A 180 19.00 15.72 -2.60
CA ALA A 180 18.60 17.12 -2.52
C ALA A 180 18.86 17.90 -3.82
N SER A 181 18.06 18.95 -4.03
CA SER A 181 18.19 19.89 -5.14
C SER A 181 19.19 21.01 -4.79
N LYS A 182 20.49 20.70 -4.85
CA LYS A 182 21.58 21.61 -4.41
C LYS A 182 22.66 21.86 -5.46
N LYS A 183 22.50 21.36 -6.70
CA LYS A 183 23.50 21.58 -7.77
C LYS A 183 23.43 22.98 -8.36
N GLU A 184 24.53 23.45 -8.94
CA GLU A 184 24.56 24.76 -9.63
C GLU A 184 23.69 24.76 -10.89
N LYS A 185 23.64 23.62 -11.61
CA LYS A 185 22.78 23.47 -12.79
C LYS A 185 21.31 23.42 -12.40
N THR A 186 20.52 24.19 -13.12
CA THR A 186 19.08 24.34 -12.86
C THR A 186 18.24 23.92 -14.07
N TYR A 187 17.01 23.52 -13.81
CA TYR A 187 15.97 23.39 -14.81
C TYR A 187 15.49 24.75 -15.30
N SER A 188 14.66 24.76 -16.35
CA SER A 188 14.06 25.99 -16.91
C SER A 188 13.19 26.76 -15.91
N ASN A 189 12.65 26.09 -14.89
CA ASN A 189 11.87 26.70 -13.80
C ASN A 189 12.76 27.25 -12.66
N GLY A 190 14.09 27.11 -12.76
CA GLY A 190 15.05 27.60 -11.77
C GLY A 190 15.34 26.63 -10.62
N LEU A 191 14.70 25.46 -10.56
CA LEU A 191 15.03 24.44 -9.55
C LEU A 191 16.40 23.82 -9.85
N PRO A 192 17.31 23.68 -8.86
CA PRO A 192 18.58 23.01 -9.02
C PRO A 192 18.43 21.52 -9.33
N PHE A 193 19.39 20.96 -10.05
CA PHE A 193 19.47 19.52 -10.26
C PHE A 193 19.69 18.78 -8.94
N LEU A 194 19.20 17.54 -8.90
CA LEU A 194 19.32 16.63 -7.76
C LEU A 194 20.72 16.03 -7.66
N GLY A 195 21.19 15.86 -6.45
CA GLY A 195 22.40 15.09 -6.13
C GLY A 195 22.23 14.35 -4.81
N ILE A 196 23.15 13.42 -4.53
CA ILE A 196 23.19 12.68 -3.26
C ILE A 196 24.21 13.35 -2.34
N TYR A 197 23.76 13.69 -1.14
CA TYR A 197 24.53 14.42 -0.13
C TYR A 197 24.57 13.64 1.17
N LYS A 198 25.47 14.01 2.05
CA LYS A 198 25.57 13.47 3.40
C LYS A 198 25.91 14.58 4.40
N VAL A 199 25.57 14.34 5.66
CA VAL A 199 25.94 15.17 6.79
C VAL A 199 26.09 14.30 8.02
N LYS A 200 27.00 14.63 8.93
CA LYS A 200 27.07 13.95 10.22
C LYS A 200 25.88 14.30 11.08
N ILE A 201 25.37 13.33 11.81
CA ILE A 201 24.30 13.52 12.78
C ILE A 201 24.73 12.94 14.14
N LYS A 202 24.16 13.48 15.22
CA LYS A 202 24.34 12.96 16.57
C LYS A 202 23.26 11.91 16.88
N GLU A 203 23.37 11.27 18.05
CA GLU A 203 22.37 10.31 18.56
C GLU A 203 20.97 10.92 18.70
N ASP A 204 20.87 12.21 18.98
CA ASP A 204 19.61 12.97 19.05
C ASP A 204 19.08 13.42 17.68
N LEU A 205 19.66 12.94 16.60
CA LEU A 205 19.39 13.28 15.21
C LEU A 205 19.68 14.75 14.84
N SER A 206 20.27 15.54 15.71
CA SER A 206 20.70 16.91 15.38
C SER A 206 21.88 16.89 14.40
N VAL A 207 21.89 17.86 13.49
CA VAL A 207 22.92 17.97 12.43
C VAL A 207 24.25 18.43 13.02
N GLN A 208 25.34 17.81 12.59
CA GLN A 208 26.69 18.18 12.97
C GLN A 208 27.56 18.48 11.73
N GLY A 209 27.98 19.73 11.59
CA GLY A 209 28.82 20.17 10.47
C GLY A 209 28.00 20.66 9.28
N THR A 210 28.56 20.54 8.09
CA THR A 210 27.99 21.04 6.83
C THR A 210 27.59 19.88 5.91
N VAL A 211 26.53 20.10 5.17
CA VAL A 211 26.12 19.18 4.09
C VAL A 211 27.19 19.16 3.01
N GLU A 212 27.65 17.98 2.63
CA GLU A 212 28.64 17.77 1.59
C GLU A 212 28.17 16.73 0.56
N PRO A 213 28.68 16.74 -0.67
CA PRO A 213 28.44 15.68 -1.64
C PRO A 213 28.80 14.31 -1.04
N PHE A 214 27.95 13.29 -1.29
CA PHE A 214 28.21 11.94 -0.79
C PHE A 214 29.56 11.41 -1.29
N SER A 215 29.83 11.56 -2.59
CA SER A 215 31.12 11.24 -3.22
C SER A 215 31.29 12.04 -4.49
N SER A 216 32.50 12.56 -4.73
CA SER A 216 32.85 13.26 -5.97
C SER A 216 32.80 12.38 -7.22
N LYS A 217 32.89 11.05 -7.09
CA LYS A 217 32.73 10.11 -8.20
C LYS A 217 31.27 9.82 -8.53
N ILE A 218 30.35 10.04 -7.56
CA ILE A 218 28.94 9.81 -7.73
C ILE A 218 28.23 11.09 -8.19
N LEU A 219 28.58 12.24 -7.63
CA LEU A 219 27.97 13.52 -8.00
C LEU A 219 28.41 13.95 -9.40
N ASP A 220 27.53 13.83 -10.38
CA ASP A 220 27.72 14.33 -11.75
C ASP A 220 27.04 15.70 -11.90
N PRO A 221 27.74 16.78 -12.21
CA PRO A 221 27.17 18.13 -12.30
C PRO A 221 26.06 18.26 -13.35
N ASP A 222 26.07 17.40 -14.37
CA ASP A 222 25.17 17.47 -15.52
C ASP A 222 23.99 16.52 -15.47
N ARG A 223 23.91 15.64 -14.46
CA ARG A 223 22.86 14.63 -14.30
C ARG A 223 22.13 14.79 -12.98
N ASN A 224 21.01 14.11 -12.84
CA ASN A 224 20.33 13.96 -11.55
C ASN A 224 20.72 12.62 -10.91
N GLU A 225 21.02 12.63 -9.62
CA GLU A 225 21.13 11.43 -8.82
C GLU A 225 20.15 11.50 -7.64
N GLY A 226 19.58 10.35 -7.29
CA GLY A 226 18.68 10.27 -6.14
C GLY A 226 18.38 8.86 -5.69
N SER A 227 17.60 8.79 -4.60
CA SER A 227 17.12 7.53 -4.00
C SER A 227 18.27 6.52 -3.77
N PRO A 228 19.28 6.84 -2.97
CA PRO A 228 20.35 5.90 -2.67
C PRO A 228 19.83 4.74 -1.82
N THR A 229 20.38 3.54 -2.03
CA THR A 229 20.23 2.38 -1.15
C THR A 229 21.56 1.66 -1.00
N PHE A 230 21.77 0.98 0.12
CA PHE A 230 23.02 0.31 0.42
C PHE A 230 22.79 -1.14 0.81
N THR A 231 23.76 -2.01 0.50
CA THR A 231 23.83 -3.34 1.12
C THR A 231 24.04 -3.20 2.64
N PRO A 232 23.66 -4.21 3.47
CA PRO A 232 23.78 -4.14 4.93
C PRO A 232 25.21 -3.86 5.43
N ASP A 233 26.22 -4.26 4.67
CA ASP A 233 27.63 -3.97 4.98
C ASP A 233 28.08 -2.55 4.59
N GLY A 234 27.17 -1.72 4.05
CA GLY A 234 27.43 -0.36 3.62
C GLY A 234 28.39 -0.22 2.43
N LYS A 235 28.82 -1.32 1.80
CA LYS A 235 29.90 -1.30 0.79
C LYS A 235 29.43 -1.31 -0.66
N THR A 236 28.17 -1.60 -0.92
CA THR A 236 27.58 -1.51 -2.26
C THR A 236 26.41 -0.55 -2.22
N MET A 237 26.42 0.42 -3.10
CA MET A 237 25.38 1.42 -3.26
C MET A 237 24.71 1.23 -4.61
N VAL A 238 23.37 1.29 -4.64
CA VAL A 238 22.60 1.47 -5.87
C VAL A 238 21.78 2.75 -5.74
N PHE A 239 21.65 3.49 -6.82
CA PHE A 239 20.94 4.76 -6.87
C PHE A 239 20.37 5.00 -8.26
N ALA A 240 19.36 5.85 -8.37
CA ALA A 240 18.79 6.28 -9.63
C ALA A 240 19.60 7.45 -10.21
N ARG A 241 19.86 7.45 -11.53
CA ARG A 241 20.50 8.54 -12.24
C ARG A 241 19.75 8.84 -13.53
N GLY A 242 19.41 10.11 -13.73
CA GLY A 242 18.70 10.59 -14.91
C GLY A 242 19.48 11.66 -15.67
N ASN A 243 18.86 12.15 -16.76
CA ASN A 243 19.43 13.15 -17.66
C ASN A 243 20.77 12.72 -18.30
N SER A 244 20.90 11.43 -18.61
CA SER A 244 22.12 10.88 -19.24
C SER A 244 22.26 11.22 -20.74
N GLY A 245 21.29 11.94 -21.29
CA GLY A 245 21.24 12.36 -22.67
C GLY A 245 19.86 12.11 -23.29
N LYS A 246 19.67 12.56 -24.52
CA LYS A 246 18.39 12.33 -25.21
C LYS A 246 18.29 10.86 -25.62
N ARG A 247 17.34 10.13 -25.08
CA ARG A 247 16.87 8.90 -25.71
C ARG A 247 16.24 9.24 -27.06
N LYS A 248 16.35 8.33 -28.02
CA LYS A 248 15.87 8.54 -29.40
C LYS A 248 14.36 8.83 -29.47
N ASP A 249 13.60 8.44 -28.44
CA ASP A 249 12.15 8.59 -28.36
C ASP A 249 11.68 9.72 -27.46
N ASN A 250 12.59 10.55 -26.91
CA ASN A 250 12.34 11.58 -25.91
C ASN A 250 11.72 11.08 -24.59
N SER A 251 11.85 9.78 -24.28
CA SER A 251 11.41 9.25 -22.98
C SER A 251 12.32 9.72 -21.83
N SER A 252 11.79 9.67 -20.61
CA SER A 252 12.56 9.95 -19.40
C SER A 252 13.66 8.90 -19.23
N ASP A 253 14.90 9.35 -19.14
CA ASP A 253 16.06 8.48 -18.99
C ASP A 253 16.48 8.41 -17.52
N VAL A 254 15.83 7.59 -16.74
CA VAL A 254 16.26 7.26 -15.38
C VAL A 254 16.62 5.79 -15.35
N ASP A 255 17.86 5.52 -14.95
CA ASP A 255 18.42 4.17 -14.85
C ASP A 255 19.04 3.94 -13.49
N LEU A 256 19.18 2.67 -13.09
CA LEU A 256 19.85 2.28 -11.86
C LEU A 256 21.36 2.15 -12.09
N TYR A 257 22.14 2.78 -11.20
CA TYR A 257 23.60 2.72 -11.18
C TYR A 257 24.11 2.13 -9.87
N LEU A 258 25.19 1.38 -9.96
CA LEU A 258 25.87 0.75 -8.84
C LEU A 258 27.27 1.31 -8.66
N SER A 259 27.65 1.62 -7.43
CA SER A 259 29.01 1.93 -7.00
C SER A 259 29.41 1.05 -5.81
N ARG A 260 30.71 0.74 -5.67
CA ARG A 260 31.25 -0.04 -4.56
C ARG A 260 32.28 0.76 -3.80
N TYR A 261 32.30 0.60 -2.50
CA TYR A 261 33.31 1.14 -1.64
C TYR A 261 34.55 0.22 -1.62
N VAL A 262 35.72 0.76 -1.95
CA VAL A 262 37.02 0.07 -1.89
C VAL A 262 37.82 0.73 -0.80
N ALA A 263 38.29 -0.05 0.17
CA ALA A 263 39.10 0.48 1.27
C ALA A 263 40.38 1.16 0.75
N GLY A 264 40.61 2.39 1.17
CA GLY A 264 41.74 3.21 0.73
C GLY A 264 41.53 3.98 -0.58
N GLU A 265 40.53 3.60 -1.41
CA GLU A 265 40.25 4.26 -2.69
C GLU A 265 38.91 5.03 -2.68
N GLY A 266 38.01 4.68 -1.73
CA GLY A 266 36.67 5.21 -1.63
C GLY A 266 35.67 4.57 -2.62
N TRP A 267 34.63 5.29 -2.98
CA TRP A 267 33.60 4.84 -3.92
C TRP A 267 34.14 4.76 -5.36
N THR A 268 33.78 3.69 -6.07
CA THR A 268 34.12 3.50 -7.49
C THR A 268 33.26 4.37 -8.40
N GLU A 269 33.71 4.56 -9.66
CA GLU A 269 32.86 5.13 -10.71
C GLU A 269 31.58 4.31 -10.86
N PRO A 270 30.39 4.96 -10.94
CA PRO A 270 29.13 4.28 -11.09
C PRO A 270 29.00 3.49 -12.39
N ARG A 271 28.47 2.29 -12.31
CA ARG A 271 28.18 1.42 -13.45
C ARG A 271 26.69 1.17 -13.55
N LEU A 272 26.17 1.08 -14.78
CA LEU A 272 24.78 0.71 -15.03
C LEU A 272 24.48 -0.68 -14.43
N VAL A 273 23.37 -0.79 -13.72
CA VAL A 273 22.87 -2.08 -13.20
C VAL A 273 22.35 -2.90 -14.37
N SER A 274 22.78 -4.17 -14.49
CA SER A 274 22.40 -5.04 -15.62
C SER A 274 20.90 -5.34 -15.71
N ALA A 275 20.15 -5.14 -14.62
CA ALA A 275 18.71 -5.30 -14.58
C ALA A 275 17.93 -4.02 -14.96
N SER A 276 18.63 -2.87 -15.13
CA SER A 276 18.01 -1.64 -15.60
C SER A 276 17.66 -1.77 -17.07
N ASP A 277 16.44 -1.34 -17.43
CA ASP A 277 15.94 -1.36 -18.81
C ASP A 277 16.05 0.04 -19.40
N SER A 278 16.98 0.22 -20.32
CA SER A 278 17.23 1.52 -20.96
C SER A 278 16.05 2.08 -21.76
N ALA A 279 15.00 1.30 -22.01
CA ALA A 279 13.75 1.76 -22.64
C ALA A 279 12.68 2.18 -21.61
N SER A 280 12.96 2.02 -20.31
CA SER A 280 12.02 2.26 -19.21
C SER A 280 12.59 3.29 -18.22
N TRP A 281 11.74 3.79 -17.35
CA TRP A 281 12.14 4.53 -16.18
C TRP A 281 12.38 3.55 -15.04
N ASP A 282 13.59 3.45 -14.53
CA ASP A 282 13.96 2.60 -13.42
C ASP A 282 14.49 3.46 -12.26
N GLY A 283 13.82 3.42 -11.11
CA GLY A 283 14.18 4.28 -9.98
C GLY A 283 13.81 3.73 -8.62
N SER A 284 14.02 4.54 -7.59
CA SER A 284 13.67 4.23 -6.19
C SER A 284 14.17 2.85 -5.74
N PRO A 285 15.45 2.50 -5.89
CA PRO A 285 15.95 1.19 -5.52
C PRO A 285 15.98 0.98 -4.00
N ALA A 286 15.82 -0.26 -3.55
CA ALA A 286 15.96 -0.68 -2.16
C ALA A 286 16.51 -2.11 -2.05
N PHE A 287 17.56 -2.32 -1.27
CA PHE A 287 18.06 -3.66 -0.98
C PHE A 287 17.19 -4.36 0.05
N SER A 288 17.07 -5.69 -0.09
CA SER A 288 16.60 -6.57 0.99
C SER A 288 17.59 -6.55 2.17
N ARG A 289 17.11 -6.96 3.34
CA ARG A 289 17.91 -7.02 4.57
C ARG A 289 19.18 -7.87 4.44
N ASP A 290 19.15 -8.93 3.65
CA ASP A 290 20.33 -9.78 3.39
C ASP A 290 21.23 -9.27 2.26
N GLY A 291 20.87 -8.15 1.62
CA GLY A 291 21.59 -7.54 0.51
C GLY A 291 21.58 -8.32 -0.80
N LYS A 292 20.76 -9.40 -0.89
CA LYS A 292 20.75 -10.30 -2.05
C LYS A 292 19.65 -9.99 -3.06
N THR A 293 18.66 -9.22 -2.67
CA THR A 293 17.56 -8.82 -3.54
C THR A 293 17.53 -7.29 -3.63
N LEU A 294 17.39 -6.76 -4.83
CA LEU A 294 17.14 -5.36 -5.09
C LEU A 294 15.69 -5.21 -5.55
N TYR A 295 14.93 -4.36 -4.86
CA TYR A 295 13.62 -3.88 -5.25
C TYR A 295 13.75 -2.54 -5.93
N PHE A 296 12.90 -2.21 -6.89
CA PHE A 296 12.91 -0.93 -7.57
C PHE A 296 11.58 -0.68 -8.29
N ALA A 297 11.28 0.58 -8.60
CA ALA A 297 10.13 0.97 -9.38
C ALA A 297 10.49 1.05 -10.87
N SER A 298 9.57 0.61 -11.75
CA SER A 298 9.78 0.62 -13.21
C SER A 298 8.46 0.70 -13.98
N ASP A 299 8.45 1.46 -15.08
CA ASP A 299 7.35 1.52 -16.05
C ASP A 299 7.53 0.55 -17.23
N ARG A 300 8.39 -0.47 -17.08
CA ARG A 300 8.66 -1.46 -18.13
C ARG A 300 7.42 -2.20 -18.59
N PRO A 301 7.32 -2.55 -19.88
CA PRO A 301 6.16 -3.25 -20.42
C PRO A 301 5.83 -4.54 -19.66
N GLY A 302 4.55 -4.81 -19.46
CA GLY A 302 4.05 -5.99 -18.75
C GLY A 302 3.75 -5.78 -17.28
N GLY A 303 3.82 -4.53 -16.81
CA GLY A 303 3.36 -4.11 -15.49
C GLY A 303 1.83 -4.07 -15.34
N SER A 304 1.37 -3.67 -14.17
CA SER A 304 -0.05 -3.53 -13.82
C SER A 304 -0.58 -2.13 -14.11
N GLY A 305 0.27 -1.11 -14.00
CA GLY A 305 -0.13 0.29 -14.08
C GLY A 305 0.91 1.24 -14.67
N GLY A 306 1.17 2.30 -13.96
CA GLY A 306 2.22 3.26 -14.26
C GLY A 306 3.59 2.71 -13.88
N LEU A 307 4.08 3.10 -12.70
CA LEU A 307 5.29 2.54 -12.12
C LEU A 307 4.92 1.37 -11.21
N ASP A 308 5.49 0.21 -11.48
CA ASP A 308 5.30 -1.00 -10.69
C ASP A 308 6.57 -1.33 -9.89
N ILE A 309 6.44 -1.96 -8.73
CA ILE A 309 7.58 -2.51 -8.00
C ILE A 309 8.00 -3.85 -8.62
N TYR A 310 9.28 -3.93 -8.95
CA TYR A 310 9.99 -5.12 -9.39
C TYR A 310 11.03 -5.55 -8.37
N ARG A 311 11.47 -6.79 -8.44
CA ARG A 311 12.60 -7.31 -7.69
C ARG A 311 13.57 -8.06 -8.59
N VAL A 312 14.83 -8.06 -8.22
CA VAL A 312 15.89 -8.81 -8.89
C VAL A 312 16.89 -9.34 -7.88
N ASN A 313 17.32 -10.59 -8.05
CA ASN A 313 18.34 -11.17 -7.18
C ASN A 313 19.74 -10.79 -7.67
N MET A 314 20.63 -10.51 -6.71
CA MET A 314 22.05 -10.29 -6.93
C MET A 314 22.82 -11.56 -6.55
N ASP A 315 23.66 -12.08 -7.45
CA ASP A 315 24.52 -13.23 -7.19
C ASP A 315 25.73 -12.86 -6.31
N ALA A 316 26.48 -13.86 -5.85
CA ALA A 316 27.66 -13.66 -5.02
C ALA A 316 28.79 -12.86 -5.72
N SER A 317 28.76 -12.74 -7.05
CA SER A 317 29.68 -11.87 -7.82
C SER A 317 29.18 -10.44 -7.94
N GLY A 318 27.96 -10.15 -7.43
CA GLY A 318 27.31 -8.85 -7.48
C GLY A 318 26.70 -8.52 -8.84
N ARG A 319 26.33 -9.55 -9.63
CA ARG A 319 25.57 -9.39 -10.88
C ARG A 319 24.10 -9.62 -10.61
N PHE A 320 23.27 -8.83 -11.25
CA PHE A 320 21.80 -8.93 -11.15
C PHE A 320 21.27 -9.85 -12.23
N GLY A 321 20.28 -10.67 -11.86
CA GLY A 321 19.53 -11.54 -12.75
C GLY A 321 18.42 -10.80 -13.51
N ASN A 322 17.35 -11.50 -13.83
CA ASN A 322 16.17 -10.92 -14.49
C ASN A 322 15.22 -10.30 -13.45
N ALA A 323 14.70 -9.13 -13.77
CA ALA A 323 13.70 -8.47 -12.94
C ALA A 323 12.35 -9.19 -13.00
N ALA A 324 11.70 -9.36 -11.85
CA ALA A 324 10.38 -9.96 -11.72
C ALA A 324 9.40 -8.95 -11.10
N ASN A 325 8.24 -8.77 -11.72
CA ASN A 325 7.16 -7.93 -11.19
C ASN A 325 6.63 -8.51 -9.88
N MET A 326 6.34 -7.66 -8.88
CA MET A 326 5.83 -8.10 -7.57
C MET A 326 4.36 -8.55 -7.60
N GLY A 327 3.68 -8.38 -8.73
CA GLY A 327 2.31 -8.85 -8.97
C GLY A 327 1.23 -7.95 -8.40
N LYS A 328 -0.02 -8.29 -8.74
CA LYS A 328 -1.22 -7.47 -8.47
C LYS A 328 -1.60 -7.32 -7.00
N ALA A 329 -0.99 -8.07 -6.10
CA ALA A 329 -1.19 -7.88 -4.66
C ALA A 329 -0.47 -6.62 -4.14
N ILE A 330 0.59 -6.19 -4.83
CA ILE A 330 1.38 -4.99 -4.52
C ILE A 330 1.15 -3.92 -5.56
N ASN A 331 1.24 -4.28 -6.85
CA ASN A 331 1.16 -3.35 -7.96
C ASN A 331 -0.28 -3.15 -8.43
N THR A 332 -0.67 -1.91 -8.65
CA THR A 332 -2.03 -1.49 -9.03
C THR A 332 -2.05 -0.89 -10.44
N ALA A 333 -3.12 -0.20 -10.80
CA ALA A 333 -3.19 0.62 -12.01
C ALA A 333 -2.54 2.02 -11.85
N GLY A 334 -2.12 2.36 -10.63
CA GLY A 334 -1.40 3.60 -10.31
C GLY A 334 0.11 3.44 -10.37
N ASP A 335 0.79 4.25 -9.58
CA ASP A 335 2.24 4.23 -9.39
C ASP A 335 2.58 3.60 -8.03
N GLU A 336 3.44 2.61 -8.00
CA GLU A 336 4.06 2.04 -6.80
C GLU A 336 5.55 2.35 -6.81
N MET A 337 6.03 3.08 -5.80
CA MET A 337 7.39 3.64 -5.76
C MET A 337 8.02 3.52 -4.37
N PHE A 338 9.29 3.85 -4.27
CA PHE A 338 10.04 3.94 -3.02
C PHE A 338 9.88 2.72 -2.12
N PRO A 339 10.16 1.50 -2.63
CA PRO A 339 10.17 0.32 -1.78
C PRO A 339 11.21 0.46 -0.67
N PHE A 340 10.93 -0.12 0.49
CA PHE A 340 11.84 -0.24 1.60
C PHE A 340 11.57 -1.56 2.32
N VAL A 341 12.62 -2.30 2.66
CA VAL A 341 12.50 -3.56 3.41
C VAL A 341 13.04 -3.36 4.81
N SER A 342 12.15 -3.49 5.80
CA SER A 342 12.50 -3.36 7.21
C SER A 342 13.29 -4.55 7.74
N GLU A 343 13.79 -4.44 8.97
CA GLU A 343 14.54 -5.52 9.64
C GLU A 343 13.74 -6.81 9.80
N ASP A 344 12.43 -6.69 10.01
CA ASP A 344 11.50 -7.82 10.09
C ASP A 344 11.02 -8.33 8.72
N GLY A 345 11.66 -7.90 7.63
CA GLY A 345 11.40 -8.36 6.27
C GLY A 345 10.11 -7.85 5.62
N LYS A 346 9.40 -6.92 6.24
CA LYS A 346 8.22 -6.30 5.63
C LYS A 346 8.60 -5.34 4.52
N LEU A 347 7.87 -5.38 3.43
CA LEU A 347 8.01 -4.44 2.33
C LEU A 347 7.09 -3.23 2.55
N TYR A 348 7.69 -2.06 2.71
CA TYR A 348 7.02 -0.77 2.71
C TYR A 348 7.18 -0.13 1.33
N PHE A 349 6.23 0.69 0.92
CA PHE A 349 6.30 1.41 -0.36
C PHE A 349 5.31 2.57 -0.37
N ALA A 350 5.46 3.47 -1.33
CA ALA A 350 4.51 4.53 -1.61
C ALA A 350 3.65 4.17 -2.81
N SER A 351 2.35 4.51 -2.78
CA SER A 351 1.44 4.25 -3.90
C SER A 351 0.36 5.33 -4.02
N ASP A 352 -0.01 5.65 -5.28
CA ASP A 352 -1.21 6.43 -5.60
C ASP A 352 -2.34 5.54 -6.16
N GLY A 353 -2.08 4.23 -6.26
CA GLY A 353 -3.02 3.23 -6.76
C GLY A 353 -3.80 2.51 -5.68
N HIS A 354 -3.26 2.37 -4.47
CA HIS A 354 -3.97 1.86 -3.30
C HIS A 354 -4.84 2.95 -2.63
N PRO A 355 -5.88 2.56 -1.85
CA PRO A 355 -6.71 3.53 -1.12
C PRO A 355 -5.91 4.34 -0.10
N GLY A 356 -5.83 5.66 -0.27
CA GLY A 356 -4.98 6.55 0.52
C GLY A 356 -5.54 7.95 0.77
N LEU A 357 -4.93 8.68 1.71
CA LEU A 357 -5.32 10.03 2.11
C LEU A 357 -4.89 11.08 1.07
N GLY A 358 -3.66 10.93 0.56
CA GLY A 358 -3.02 11.83 -0.38
C GLY A 358 -3.03 11.33 -1.82
N LYS A 359 -1.97 11.64 -2.53
CA LYS A 359 -1.66 11.12 -3.86
C LYS A 359 -0.73 9.91 -3.74
N LEU A 360 0.51 10.12 -3.28
CA LEU A 360 1.36 9.04 -2.83
C LEU A 360 1.19 8.87 -1.32
N ASP A 361 0.77 7.72 -0.89
CA ASP A 361 0.67 7.34 0.52
C ASP A 361 1.60 6.17 0.82
N LEU A 362 2.05 6.07 2.06
CA LEU A 362 2.88 4.98 2.56
C LEU A 362 2.03 3.77 2.94
N PHE A 363 2.45 2.62 2.45
CA PHE A 363 1.81 1.32 2.70
C PHE A 363 2.82 0.31 3.19
N VAL A 364 2.31 -0.75 3.81
CA VAL A 364 3.08 -1.95 4.16
C VAL A 364 2.43 -3.19 3.56
N ALA A 365 3.22 -4.02 2.91
CA ALA A 365 2.80 -5.34 2.47
C ALA A 365 2.98 -6.32 3.64
N VAL A 366 1.87 -6.86 4.12
CA VAL A 366 1.82 -7.87 5.18
C VAL A 366 1.54 -9.22 4.53
N ARG A 367 2.40 -10.19 4.80
CA ARG A 367 2.17 -11.57 4.36
C ARG A 367 1.53 -12.34 5.50
N SER A 368 0.36 -12.90 5.26
CA SER A 368 -0.34 -13.77 6.20
C SER A 368 -0.99 -14.93 5.44
N GLY A 369 -0.79 -16.16 5.91
CA GLY A 369 -1.38 -17.35 5.30
C GLY A 369 -1.02 -17.56 3.81
N GLY A 370 0.16 -17.14 3.38
CA GLY A 370 0.59 -17.21 1.98
C GLY A 370 0.00 -16.12 1.07
N LYS A 371 -0.92 -15.29 1.59
CA LYS A 371 -1.52 -14.15 0.90
C LYS A 371 -0.79 -12.86 1.31
N ILE A 372 -0.58 -11.97 0.34
CA ILE A 372 -0.10 -10.62 0.60
C ILE A 372 -1.31 -9.70 0.67
N THR A 373 -1.41 -8.92 1.75
CA THR A 373 -2.34 -7.81 1.92
C THR A 373 -1.55 -6.51 2.03
N VAL A 374 -2.10 -5.43 1.50
CA VAL A 374 -1.48 -4.12 1.57
C VAL A 374 -2.29 -3.25 2.52
N GLU A 375 -1.62 -2.69 3.52
CA GLU A 375 -2.24 -1.83 4.53
C GLU A 375 -1.70 -0.42 4.43
N ASN A 376 -2.60 0.57 4.40
CA ASN A 376 -2.25 1.98 4.53
C ASN A 376 -1.71 2.27 5.93
N LEU A 377 -0.60 2.99 6.06
CA LEU A 377 -0.01 3.31 7.37
C LEU A 377 -0.87 4.30 8.16
N GLY A 378 -1.74 5.09 7.51
CA GLY A 378 -2.61 6.09 8.16
C GLY A 378 -1.85 7.30 8.68
N LEU A 379 -2.55 8.17 9.44
CA LEU A 379 -1.91 9.31 10.10
C LEU A 379 -1.00 8.82 11.24
N PRO A 380 0.09 9.54 11.55
CA PRO A 380 0.61 10.73 10.88
C PRO A 380 1.62 10.44 9.75
N TYR A 381 1.82 9.16 9.35
CA TYR A 381 2.68 8.82 8.22
C TYR A 381 2.17 9.48 6.95
N ASN A 382 0.89 9.25 6.65
CA ASN A 382 0.24 9.77 5.47
C ASN A 382 -0.49 11.07 5.78
N SER A 383 -0.57 11.93 4.79
CA SER A 383 -1.27 13.21 4.81
C SER A 383 -2.20 13.33 3.60
N SER A 384 -2.82 14.48 3.40
CA SER A 384 -3.57 14.78 2.18
C SER A 384 -2.69 15.05 0.94
N MET A 385 -1.36 14.98 1.11
CA MET A 385 -0.35 15.29 0.10
C MET A 385 0.44 14.03 -0.29
N ASP A 386 1.64 14.18 -0.85
CA ASP A 386 2.52 13.04 -1.15
C ASP A 386 3.35 12.68 0.09
N ASP A 387 3.36 11.40 0.45
CA ASP A 387 4.16 10.83 1.53
C ASP A 387 4.90 9.58 1.00
N PHE A 388 6.24 9.58 1.02
CA PHE A 388 7.04 8.55 0.37
C PHE A 388 8.46 8.41 0.97
N GLY A 389 9.24 7.47 0.48
CA GLY A 389 10.67 7.33 0.83
C GLY A 389 10.92 6.98 2.30
N LEU A 390 10.08 6.10 2.87
CA LEU A 390 10.22 5.62 4.25
C LEU A 390 11.51 4.84 4.43
N SER A 391 12.21 5.07 5.54
CA SER A 391 13.38 4.30 5.97
C SER A 391 13.42 4.20 7.50
N PHE A 392 14.04 3.13 8.01
CA PHE A 392 14.29 2.93 9.44
C PHE A 392 15.78 2.74 9.67
N ASP A 393 16.30 3.26 10.78
CA ASP A 393 17.65 2.93 11.24
C ASP A 393 17.65 1.77 12.25
N GLU A 394 18.84 1.33 12.64
CA GLU A 394 19.06 0.28 13.64
C GLU A 394 18.52 0.62 15.04
N ASN A 395 18.32 1.90 15.35
CA ASN A 395 17.77 2.37 16.62
C ASN A 395 16.25 2.42 16.60
N GLY A 396 15.61 2.21 15.45
CA GLY A 396 14.17 2.32 15.26
C GLY A 396 13.71 3.75 14.95
N ASN A 397 14.64 4.68 14.72
CA ASN A 397 14.29 6.00 14.19
C ASN A 397 13.73 5.82 12.76
N GLN A 398 12.76 6.64 12.43
CA GLN A 398 12.06 6.55 11.16
C GLN A 398 12.17 7.86 10.41
N PHE A 399 12.38 7.78 9.11
CA PHE A 399 12.47 8.92 8.21
C PHE A 399 11.55 8.69 7.03
N PHE A 400 10.89 9.72 6.58
CA PHE A 400 10.14 9.71 5.33
C PHE A 400 10.09 11.11 4.72
N THR A 401 9.63 11.21 3.49
CA THR A 401 9.52 12.45 2.74
C THR A 401 8.07 12.84 2.59
N SER A 402 7.76 14.12 2.71
CA SER A 402 6.43 14.65 2.51
C SER A 402 6.44 16.08 1.98
N ASN A 403 5.47 16.40 1.11
CA ASN A 403 5.22 17.77 0.66
C ASN A 403 4.00 18.40 1.36
N ARG A 404 3.70 17.94 2.60
CA ARG A 404 2.61 18.47 3.43
C ARG A 404 2.79 19.96 3.73
N ALA A 405 1.69 20.66 3.92
CA ALA A 405 1.64 22.12 4.03
C ALA A 405 2.54 22.75 5.12
N ALA A 406 2.93 22.00 6.15
CA ALA A 406 3.82 22.46 7.22
C ALA A 406 5.31 22.40 6.87
N GLY A 407 5.68 22.01 5.64
CA GLY A 407 7.04 21.89 5.16
C GLY A 407 7.70 23.23 4.85
N LYS A 408 9.00 23.18 4.53
CA LYS A 408 9.81 24.32 4.08
C LYS A 408 9.91 24.43 2.58
N GLY A 409 9.93 23.28 1.88
CA GLY A 409 10.15 23.16 0.46
C GLY A 409 9.05 22.44 -0.29
N SER A 410 9.40 21.96 -1.48
CA SER A 410 8.49 21.12 -2.26
C SER A 410 8.37 19.73 -1.66
N ASP A 411 9.50 19.14 -1.27
CA ASP A 411 9.56 17.86 -0.59
C ASP A 411 10.52 17.99 0.60
N ASP A 412 10.05 17.66 1.78
CA ASP A 412 10.79 17.78 3.03
C ASP A 412 10.93 16.41 3.73
N ILE A 413 12.05 16.18 4.38
CA ILE A 413 12.28 15.00 5.20
C ILE A 413 11.70 15.23 6.59
N TYR A 414 10.89 14.27 7.04
CA TYR A 414 10.35 14.17 8.39
C TYR A 414 10.95 12.97 9.12
N PHE A 415 11.00 13.04 10.44
CA PHE A 415 11.52 11.95 11.27
C PHE A 415 10.71 11.74 12.55
N TYR A 416 10.71 10.48 12.99
CA TYR A 416 10.32 10.07 14.32
C TYR A 416 11.57 9.57 15.05
N GLN A 417 11.84 10.11 16.22
CA GLN A 417 12.93 9.64 17.06
C GLN A 417 12.38 8.57 17.99
N ALA A 418 12.87 7.36 17.84
CA ALA A 418 12.53 6.27 18.75
C ALA A 418 13.02 6.56 20.17
N PRO A 419 12.31 6.10 21.20
CA PRO A 419 12.81 6.16 22.56
C PRO A 419 14.18 5.48 22.65
N PRO A 420 15.13 6.05 23.41
CA PRO A 420 16.46 5.45 23.55
C PRO A 420 16.30 4.01 24.07
N LYS A 421 16.98 3.07 23.44
CA LYS A 421 17.07 1.70 23.94
C LYS A 421 17.61 1.77 25.37
N PRO A 422 17.08 1.03 26.35
CA PRO A 422 17.62 1.02 27.70
C PRO A 422 19.12 0.74 27.66
N LYS A 423 19.93 1.64 28.22
CA LYS A 423 21.37 1.39 28.36
C LYS A 423 21.55 0.13 29.21
N GLU A 424 22.28 -0.86 28.72
CA GLU A 424 22.77 -1.95 29.57
C GLU A 424 23.60 -1.27 30.69
N GLU A 425 23.15 -1.38 31.95
CA GLU A 425 23.95 -0.96 33.09
C GLU A 425 25.23 -1.79 33.05
N GLU A 426 26.39 -1.16 32.86
CA GLU A 426 27.70 -1.77 33.13
C GLU A 426 27.70 -2.19 34.61
N VAL A 427 27.53 -3.46 34.84
CA VAL A 427 27.78 -4.06 36.17
C VAL A 427 29.27 -3.89 36.44
N ALA A 428 29.58 -2.92 37.29
CA ALA A 428 30.93 -2.64 37.71
C ALA A 428 31.62 -3.91 38.20
N LYS A 429 32.69 -4.31 37.53
CA LYS A 429 33.64 -5.32 37.97
C LYS A 429 34.37 -4.74 39.19
N ASN A 430 33.95 -5.09 40.39
CA ASN A 430 34.75 -4.92 41.59
C ASN A 430 35.01 -6.30 42.24
N GLY A 431 36.27 -6.65 42.35
CA GLY A 431 36.73 -7.72 43.21
C GLY A 431 37.59 -8.79 42.57
N GLU A 432 38.84 -8.46 42.25
CA GLU A 432 39.89 -9.47 42.05
C GLU A 432 40.16 -10.25 43.35
N ASN A 433 40.22 -11.59 43.23
CA ASN A 433 41.03 -12.40 44.10
C ASN A 433 41.76 -13.46 43.27
N PRO A 434 43.13 -13.41 43.25
CA PRO A 434 43.90 -14.33 42.43
C PRO A 434 44.24 -15.60 43.20
N ASN A 435 43.61 -16.72 42.80
CA ASN A 435 44.21 -18.07 42.92
C ASN A 435 43.11 -19.16 42.79
N ASN A 436 42.98 -19.72 41.61
CA ASN A 436 42.94 -21.18 41.37
C ASN A 436 42.72 -21.47 39.91
N LYS A 437 43.74 -22.05 39.28
CA LYS A 437 43.58 -22.83 38.05
C LYS A 437 43.19 -24.23 38.46
N PRO A 438 42.26 -24.90 37.73
CA PRO A 438 42.68 -25.85 36.74
C PRO A 438 41.87 -25.86 35.44
N SER A 439 42.57 -26.30 34.42
CA SER A 439 42.22 -26.66 33.07
C SER A 439 40.80 -27.28 32.86
N GLY A 440 40.04 -26.68 31.93
CA GLY A 440 38.83 -27.26 31.35
C GLY A 440 38.50 -26.49 30.07
N THR A 441 38.24 -27.15 28.99
CA THR A 441 37.81 -26.78 27.65
C THR A 441 36.85 -25.57 27.65
N PRO A 442 36.88 -24.68 26.64
CA PRO A 442 36.02 -23.52 26.62
C PRO A 442 34.56 -23.95 26.41
N GLU A 443 33.74 -23.75 27.44
CA GLU A 443 32.29 -23.80 27.33
C GLU A 443 31.80 -22.57 26.55
N SER A 444 30.87 -22.82 25.66
CA SER A 444 30.18 -21.87 24.79
C SER A 444 29.64 -20.65 25.55
N GLU A 445 29.77 -19.49 24.92
CA GLU A 445 29.13 -18.23 25.31
C GLU A 445 27.65 -18.46 25.65
N ASN A 446 27.17 -17.87 26.75
CA ASN A 446 25.80 -17.88 27.22
C ASN A 446 24.85 -17.35 26.11
N SER A 447 24.27 -18.24 25.31
CA SER A 447 23.23 -17.90 24.37
C SER A 447 21.97 -17.54 25.16
N LYS A 448 21.56 -16.26 25.11
CA LYS A 448 20.26 -15.81 25.65
C LYS A 448 19.15 -16.44 24.79
N VAL A 449 18.16 -17.04 25.42
CA VAL A 449 17.07 -17.79 24.78
C VAL A 449 15.74 -17.08 25.03
N VAL A 450 14.94 -16.92 23.98
CA VAL A 450 13.54 -16.48 24.10
C VAL A 450 12.63 -17.67 23.81
N ASN A 451 11.65 -17.90 24.68
CA ASN A 451 10.56 -18.81 24.41
C ASN A 451 9.31 -18.00 24.08
N TYR A 452 8.71 -18.34 22.97
CA TYR A 452 7.47 -17.71 22.52
C TYR A 452 6.31 -18.66 22.75
N TYR A 453 5.20 -18.09 23.27
CA TYR A 453 3.99 -18.84 23.56
C TYR A 453 2.77 -18.10 23.00
N LEU A 454 1.74 -18.86 22.67
CA LEU A 454 0.43 -18.36 22.25
C LEU A 454 -0.63 -18.87 23.22
N ASN A 455 -1.44 -17.95 23.75
CA ASN A 455 -2.68 -18.28 24.44
C ASN A 455 -3.85 -18.03 23.49
N VAL A 456 -4.73 -19.00 23.37
CA VAL A 456 -5.92 -18.90 22.53
C VAL A 456 -7.17 -18.80 23.42
N ASN A 457 -8.00 -17.78 23.16
CA ASN A 457 -9.30 -17.62 23.80
C ASN A 457 -10.40 -17.89 22.77
N VAL A 458 -11.30 -18.84 23.06
CA VAL A 458 -12.44 -19.16 22.22
C VAL A 458 -13.74 -18.77 22.94
N PHE A 459 -14.57 -18.00 22.28
CA PHE A 459 -15.80 -17.47 22.83
C PHE A 459 -16.88 -17.31 21.76
N THR A 460 -18.09 -16.97 22.20
CA THR A 460 -19.20 -16.55 21.34
C THR A 460 -19.85 -15.29 21.88
N GLN A 461 -20.58 -14.57 21.02
CA GLN A 461 -21.38 -13.42 21.40
C GLN A 461 -22.85 -13.82 21.51
N ILE A 462 -23.46 -13.58 22.68
CA ILE A 462 -24.90 -13.80 22.92
C ILE A 462 -25.48 -12.50 23.50
N ALA A 463 -26.34 -11.83 22.75
CA ALA A 463 -26.99 -10.58 23.18
C ALA A 463 -26.01 -9.60 23.83
N ASP A 464 -24.96 -9.20 23.11
CA ASP A 464 -23.89 -8.26 23.52
C ASP A 464 -22.99 -8.73 24.67
N LYS A 465 -23.10 -9.98 25.10
CA LYS A 465 -22.21 -10.58 26.09
C LYS A 465 -21.24 -11.56 25.46
N THR A 466 -19.98 -11.42 25.81
CA THR A 466 -18.95 -12.41 25.48
C THR A 466 -19.03 -13.59 26.42
N VAL A 467 -19.27 -14.77 25.88
CA VAL A 467 -19.37 -16.02 26.63
C VAL A 467 -18.24 -16.95 26.23
N ALA A 468 -17.39 -17.31 27.18
CA ALA A 468 -16.31 -18.26 26.93
C ALA A 468 -16.88 -19.65 26.55
N LEU A 469 -16.32 -20.28 25.55
CA LEU A 469 -16.75 -21.59 25.08
C LEU A 469 -15.89 -22.69 25.71
N ASP A 470 -16.32 -23.17 26.88
CA ASP A 470 -15.70 -24.31 27.54
C ASP A 470 -15.72 -25.56 26.65
N SER A 471 -14.72 -26.43 26.79
CA SER A 471 -14.59 -27.67 26.01
C SER A 471 -14.63 -27.44 24.50
N SER A 472 -14.07 -26.34 24.01
CA SER A 472 -13.74 -26.14 22.61
C SER A 472 -12.43 -26.85 22.27
N GLY A 473 -12.33 -27.40 21.06
CA GLY A 473 -11.08 -27.91 20.50
C GLY A 473 -10.35 -26.81 19.73
N ILE A 474 -9.03 -26.82 19.77
CA ILE A 474 -8.21 -26.07 18.81
C ILE A 474 -7.16 -26.99 18.20
N LYS A 475 -6.97 -26.87 16.88
CA LYS A 475 -5.85 -27.45 16.15
C LYS A 475 -4.91 -26.34 15.76
N VAL A 476 -3.62 -26.54 16.02
CA VAL A 476 -2.57 -25.59 15.63
C VAL A 476 -1.86 -26.18 14.42
N LEU A 477 -1.90 -25.44 13.33
CA LEU A 477 -1.26 -25.82 12.08
C LEU A 477 -0.10 -24.86 11.81
N LYS A 478 1.06 -25.42 11.47
CA LYS A 478 2.24 -24.69 11.00
C LYS A 478 2.17 -24.58 9.48
N ILE A 479 2.56 -23.45 8.92
CA ILE A 479 2.59 -23.23 7.46
C ILE A 479 4.05 -23.26 7.00
N GLU A 480 4.41 -24.25 6.20
CA GLU A 480 5.71 -24.31 5.52
C GLU A 480 5.52 -24.46 4.01
N GLY A 481 6.11 -23.53 3.22
CA GLY A 481 6.00 -23.58 1.76
C GLY A 481 4.56 -23.51 1.22
N GLY A 482 3.61 -23.00 2.00
CA GLY A 482 2.18 -22.95 1.66
C GLY A 482 1.41 -24.23 1.97
N ILE A 483 2.03 -25.19 2.67
CA ILE A 483 1.41 -26.44 3.15
C ILE A 483 1.13 -26.28 4.63
N GLU A 484 -0.09 -26.65 5.05
CA GLU A 484 -0.49 -26.68 6.45
C GLU A 484 -0.19 -28.03 7.06
N GLU A 485 0.58 -28.06 8.15
CA GLU A 485 0.88 -29.25 8.94
C GLU A 485 0.34 -29.08 10.36
N GLN A 486 -0.52 -29.98 10.82
CA GLN A 486 -1.02 -29.97 12.19
C GLN A 486 0.10 -30.38 13.16
N ILE A 487 0.51 -29.44 14.02
CA ILE A 487 1.58 -29.64 14.98
C ILE A 487 1.06 -30.00 16.39
N SER A 488 -0.16 -29.55 16.73
CA SER A 488 -0.77 -29.85 18.02
C SER A 488 -2.30 -29.71 17.99
N GLU A 489 -2.93 -30.35 18.98
CA GLU A 489 -4.38 -30.25 19.24
C GLU A 489 -4.61 -30.12 20.74
N HIS A 490 -5.50 -29.19 21.15
CA HIS A 490 -5.77 -28.90 22.55
C HIS A 490 -7.28 -28.78 22.81
N MET A 491 -7.73 -29.28 23.95
CA MET A 491 -9.05 -29.03 24.49
C MET A 491 -8.99 -27.88 25.50
N LEU A 492 -9.83 -26.90 25.35
CA LEU A 492 -9.81 -25.69 26.16
C LEU A 492 -10.70 -25.79 27.39
N ALA A 493 -10.17 -25.40 28.55
CA ALA A 493 -10.94 -25.22 29.75
C ALA A 493 -11.41 -23.77 29.87
N ASN A 494 -12.70 -23.55 30.06
CA ASN A 494 -13.30 -22.20 30.09
C ASN A 494 -12.94 -21.35 28.86
N GLY A 495 -12.82 -22.00 27.70
CA GLY A 495 -12.50 -21.33 26.43
C GLY A 495 -11.08 -20.79 26.34
N LYS A 496 -10.15 -21.23 27.18
CA LYS A 496 -8.74 -20.79 27.17
C LYS A 496 -7.78 -21.95 27.01
N SER A 497 -6.75 -21.75 26.21
CA SER A 497 -5.67 -22.74 26.08
C SER A 497 -4.63 -22.58 27.18
N GLU A 498 -3.91 -23.66 27.48
CA GLU A 498 -2.57 -23.56 28.03
C GLU A 498 -1.63 -22.87 27.03
N PRO A 499 -0.47 -22.33 27.50
CA PRO A 499 0.50 -21.70 26.60
C PRO A 499 1.05 -22.69 25.55
N ILE A 500 0.83 -22.39 24.29
CA ILE A 500 1.29 -23.18 23.14
C ILE A 500 2.64 -22.62 22.69
N LYS A 501 3.68 -23.45 22.67
CA LYS A 501 5.01 -23.02 22.25
C LYS A 501 5.03 -22.73 20.75
N LEU A 502 5.64 -21.60 20.38
CA LEU A 502 5.81 -21.14 19.01
C LEU A 502 7.29 -21.16 18.61
N GLU A 503 7.54 -21.32 17.31
CA GLU A 503 8.86 -21.15 16.68
C GLU A 503 8.97 -19.77 16.07
N GLU A 504 10.18 -19.21 16.04
CA GLU A 504 10.45 -17.93 15.37
C GLU A 504 10.21 -18.04 13.85
N ASP A 505 9.94 -16.91 13.21
CA ASP A 505 9.78 -16.79 11.76
C ASP A 505 8.85 -17.85 11.13
N THR A 506 7.74 -18.13 11.82
CA THR A 506 6.80 -19.19 11.46
C THR A 506 5.38 -18.65 11.40
N ASP A 507 4.63 -19.03 10.39
CA ASP A 507 3.20 -18.79 10.26
C ASP A 507 2.38 -19.95 10.82
N TYR A 508 1.30 -19.63 11.51
CA TYR A 508 0.38 -20.58 12.11
C TYR A 508 -1.07 -20.31 11.71
N VAL A 509 -1.86 -21.36 11.63
CA VAL A 509 -3.31 -21.28 11.62
C VAL A 509 -3.84 -22.00 12.86
N ILE A 510 -4.71 -21.36 13.60
CA ILE A 510 -5.44 -21.93 14.73
C ILE A 510 -6.87 -22.19 14.26
N LEU A 511 -7.23 -23.47 14.09
CA LEU A 511 -8.59 -23.88 13.78
C LEU A 511 -9.32 -24.17 15.10
N ALA A 512 -10.30 -23.33 15.44
CA ALA A 512 -11.13 -23.54 16.62
C ALA A 512 -12.42 -24.26 16.25
N GLU A 513 -12.78 -25.28 17.01
CA GLU A 513 -13.90 -26.18 16.74
C GLU A 513 -14.75 -26.37 18.02
N LYS A 514 -16.08 -26.38 17.87
CA LYS A 514 -17.01 -26.77 18.92
C LYS A 514 -18.31 -27.26 18.33
N SER A 515 -18.84 -28.36 18.90
CA SER A 515 -20.16 -28.89 18.49
C SER A 515 -21.24 -27.82 18.62
N GLY A 516 -22.04 -27.62 17.57
CA GLY A 516 -23.09 -26.61 17.50
C GLY A 516 -22.59 -25.21 17.11
N PHE A 517 -21.33 -25.07 16.72
CA PHE A 517 -20.73 -23.83 16.24
C PHE A 517 -20.03 -24.04 14.90
N LEU A 518 -19.94 -23.00 14.12
CA LEU A 518 -19.13 -22.97 12.89
C LEU A 518 -17.66 -22.90 13.27
N SER A 519 -16.87 -23.88 12.83
CA SER A 519 -15.42 -23.88 13.04
C SER A 519 -14.79 -22.67 12.36
N LYS A 520 -13.82 -22.06 12.99
CA LYS A 520 -13.20 -20.83 12.52
C LYS A 520 -11.69 -20.90 12.61
N ARG A 521 -11.04 -20.40 11.56
CA ARG A 521 -9.59 -20.22 11.48
C ARG A 521 -9.19 -18.84 11.99
N ALA A 522 -8.09 -18.77 12.70
CA ALA A 522 -7.38 -17.55 13.04
C ALA A 522 -5.92 -17.72 12.64
N GLU A 523 -5.44 -16.82 11.80
CA GLU A 523 -4.04 -16.79 11.40
C GLU A 523 -3.21 -16.09 12.47
N PHE A 524 -2.01 -16.60 12.71
CA PHE A 524 -1.05 -16.02 13.63
C PHE A 524 0.35 -16.16 13.06
N THR A 525 1.09 -15.07 12.96
CA THR A 525 2.46 -15.05 12.45
C THR A 525 3.46 -14.72 13.53
N MET A 526 4.60 -15.40 13.51
CA MET A 526 5.77 -15.06 14.32
C MET A 526 6.76 -14.17 13.54
N TYR A 527 6.57 -14.00 12.23
CA TYR A 527 7.41 -13.06 11.48
C TYR A 527 7.33 -11.64 12.05
N GLY A 528 8.51 -11.07 12.36
CA GLY A 528 8.62 -9.75 12.95
C GLY A 528 8.16 -9.61 14.42
N ARG A 529 7.97 -10.74 15.12
CA ARG A 529 7.61 -10.77 16.55
C ARG A 529 8.72 -11.32 17.44
N SER A 530 9.82 -11.76 16.86
CA SER A 530 11.00 -12.20 17.61
C SER A 530 11.65 -11.02 18.33
N ILE A 531 12.00 -11.20 19.57
CA ILE A 531 12.70 -10.19 20.37
C ILE A 531 14.19 -10.27 20.02
N PRO A 532 14.80 -9.20 19.48
CA PRO A 532 16.22 -9.21 19.16
C PRO A 532 17.09 -9.52 20.39
N VAL A 533 18.08 -10.40 20.22
CA VAL A 533 18.99 -10.86 21.29
C VAL A 533 19.60 -9.68 22.11
N PRO A 534 19.97 -8.54 21.51
CA PRO A 534 20.48 -7.38 22.26
C PRO A 534 19.48 -6.80 23.27
N LEU A 535 18.17 -6.98 23.07
CA LEU A 535 17.12 -6.49 23.95
C LEU A 535 16.84 -7.41 25.14
N LEU A 536 17.45 -8.58 25.18
CA LEU A 536 17.23 -9.55 26.24
C LEU A 536 18.05 -9.18 27.48
N THR A 537 17.36 -8.90 28.58
CA THR A 537 17.98 -8.59 29.88
C THR A 537 18.22 -9.81 30.73
N LYS A 538 17.61 -10.96 30.40
CA LYS A 538 17.68 -12.22 31.15
C LYS A 538 18.26 -13.35 30.26
N PRO A 539 18.90 -14.35 30.85
CA PRO A 539 19.36 -15.53 30.09
C PRO A 539 18.21 -16.28 29.39
N VAL A 540 17.02 -16.30 30.00
CA VAL A 540 15.79 -16.86 29.42
C VAL A 540 14.69 -15.83 29.55
N THR A 541 13.99 -15.56 28.44
CA THR A 541 12.85 -14.64 28.38
C THR A 541 11.65 -15.39 27.81
N ASP A 542 10.54 -15.44 28.54
CA ASP A 542 9.30 -16.01 28.07
C ASP A 542 8.35 -14.88 27.63
N THR A 543 7.84 -14.98 26.40
CA THR A 543 6.90 -14.02 25.83
C THR A 543 5.64 -14.75 25.38
N THR A 544 4.48 -14.24 25.80
CA THR A 544 3.18 -14.83 25.48
C THR A 544 2.32 -13.88 24.67
N TYR A 545 1.88 -14.33 23.50
CA TYR A 545 0.90 -13.67 22.66
C TYR A 545 -0.51 -14.19 22.95
N ILE A 546 -1.53 -13.42 22.57
CA ILE A 546 -2.92 -13.81 22.76
C ILE A 546 -3.65 -13.69 21.43
N THR A 547 -4.39 -14.73 21.08
CA THR A 547 -5.35 -14.70 19.96
C THR A 547 -6.76 -14.98 20.47
N ASN A 548 -7.75 -14.26 19.89
CA ASN A 548 -9.15 -14.32 20.30
C ASN A 548 -9.99 -14.82 19.14
N ILE A 549 -10.75 -15.91 19.31
CA ILE A 549 -11.56 -16.53 18.27
C ILE A 549 -13.02 -16.53 18.69
N ASN A 550 -13.85 -15.79 17.96
CA ASN A 550 -15.29 -15.77 18.16
C ASN A 550 -15.94 -16.82 17.23
N LEU A 551 -16.55 -17.86 17.81
CA LEU A 551 -17.31 -18.87 17.07
C LEU A 551 -18.78 -18.48 16.99
N GLU A 552 -19.38 -18.67 15.82
CA GLU A 552 -20.77 -18.41 15.57
C GLU A 552 -21.61 -19.68 15.75
N GLN A 553 -22.64 -19.61 16.58
CA GLN A 553 -23.54 -20.73 16.79
C GLN A 553 -24.30 -21.08 15.51
N ILE A 554 -24.36 -22.36 15.16
CA ILE A 554 -25.08 -22.87 14.00
C ILE A 554 -26.23 -23.78 14.43
N PHE A 555 -27.33 -23.70 13.67
CA PHE A 555 -28.50 -24.57 13.82
C PHE A 555 -29.14 -24.79 12.46
N ILE A 556 -29.94 -25.83 12.34
CA ILE A 556 -30.68 -26.15 11.11
C ILE A 556 -31.56 -24.95 10.74
N GLY A 557 -31.48 -24.51 9.50
CA GLY A 557 -32.22 -23.36 9.00
C GLY A 557 -31.46 -22.04 9.09
N LYS A 558 -30.30 -21.98 9.80
CA LYS A 558 -29.47 -20.75 9.81
C LYS A 558 -28.89 -20.46 8.44
N THR A 559 -29.09 -19.23 7.99
CA THR A 559 -28.61 -18.73 6.70
C THR A 559 -27.44 -17.79 6.89
N PHE A 560 -26.43 -17.92 6.01
CA PHE A 560 -25.26 -17.08 5.94
C PHE A 560 -25.20 -16.46 4.55
N ARG A 561 -25.09 -15.14 4.47
CA ARG A 561 -24.93 -14.43 3.22
C ARG A 561 -23.50 -14.55 2.72
N LEU A 562 -23.34 -14.87 1.43
CA LEU A 562 -22.05 -14.79 0.74
C LEU A 562 -21.95 -13.41 0.11
N GLU A 563 -20.94 -12.65 0.50
CA GLU A 563 -20.69 -11.33 -0.05
C GLU A 563 -19.90 -11.44 -1.35
N ASN A 564 -20.05 -10.44 -2.23
CA ASN A 564 -19.27 -10.31 -3.46
C ASN A 564 -19.40 -11.47 -4.47
N ILE A 565 -20.47 -12.26 -4.42
CA ILE A 565 -20.78 -13.23 -5.48
C ILE A 565 -21.59 -12.52 -6.57
N TYR A 566 -20.88 -11.94 -7.51
CA TYR A 566 -21.46 -11.20 -8.64
C TYR A 566 -21.50 -12.04 -9.91
N TYR A 567 -22.52 -11.79 -10.73
CA TYR A 567 -22.68 -12.40 -12.04
C TYR A 567 -22.84 -11.30 -13.08
N ASP A 568 -22.37 -11.56 -14.29
CA ASP A 568 -22.68 -10.69 -15.44
C ASP A 568 -24.19 -10.74 -15.74
N LEU A 569 -24.68 -9.72 -16.44
CA LEU A 569 -26.08 -9.65 -16.83
C LEU A 569 -26.46 -10.90 -17.65
N ASP A 570 -27.53 -11.56 -17.25
CA ASP A 570 -28.05 -12.79 -17.86
C ASP A 570 -27.09 -13.99 -17.88
N LYS A 571 -26.00 -13.95 -17.11
CA LYS A 571 -25.06 -15.05 -16.98
C LYS A 571 -25.11 -15.73 -15.63
N TYR A 572 -24.64 -16.97 -15.60
CA TYR A 572 -24.52 -17.83 -14.42
C TYR A 572 -23.08 -18.36 -14.24
N ASP A 573 -22.15 -18.03 -15.15
CA ASP A 573 -20.76 -18.42 -15.01
C ASP A 573 -20.12 -17.69 -13.81
N ILE A 574 -19.30 -18.42 -13.06
CA ILE A 574 -18.57 -17.86 -11.91
C ILE A 574 -17.46 -16.94 -12.41
N ARG A 575 -17.53 -15.69 -12.01
CA ARG A 575 -16.52 -14.68 -12.33
C ARG A 575 -15.25 -14.91 -11.49
N PRO A 576 -14.07 -14.47 -11.96
CA PRO A 576 -12.82 -14.63 -11.20
C PRO A 576 -12.83 -13.97 -9.80
N ASP A 577 -13.53 -12.84 -9.63
CA ASP A 577 -13.72 -12.18 -8.33
C ASP A 577 -14.64 -13.00 -7.41
N ALA A 578 -15.72 -13.55 -7.92
CA ALA A 578 -16.61 -14.45 -7.18
C ALA A 578 -15.91 -15.77 -6.79
N ALA A 579 -14.99 -16.27 -7.62
CA ALA A 579 -14.24 -17.48 -7.32
C ALA A 579 -13.41 -17.36 -6.02
N LEU A 580 -12.83 -16.19 -5.74
CA LEU A 580 -12.07 -15.94 -4.51
C LEU A 580 -12.96 -16.02 -3.26
N GLU A 581 -14.21 -15.53 -3.34
CA GLU A 581 -15.18 -15.63 -2.23
C GLU A 581 -15.68 -17.05 -2.06
N LEU A 582 -15.88 -17.79 -3.17
CA LEU A 582 -16.26 -19.20 -3.12
C LEU A 582 -15.14 -20.09 -2.56
N ASP A 583 -13.87 -19.75 -2.76
CA ASP A 583 -12.74 -20.46 -2.13
C ASP A 583 -12.77 -20.34 -0.59
N LYS A 584 -13.26 -19.22 -0.04
CA LYS A 584 -13.52 -19.10 1.41
C LYS A 584 -14.61 -20.07 1.87
N LEU A 585 -15.69 -20.20 1.09
CA LEU A 585 -16.75 -21.18 1.40
C LEU A 585 -16.23 -22.62 1.27
N VAL A 586 -15.39 -22.92 0.29
CA VAL A 586 -14.70 -24.22 0.20
C VAL A 586 -13.96 -24.52 1.49
N GLN A 587 -13.20 -23.56 2.02
CA GLN A 587 -12.45 -23.75 3.27
C GLN A 587 -13.38 -23.93 4.47
N ILE A 588 -14.43 -23.11 4.58
CA ILE A 588 -15.46 -23.29 5.64
C ILE A 588 -16.06 -24.69 5.60
N LEU A 589 -16.40 -25.20 4.41
CA LEU A 589 -16.98 -26.55 4.26
C LEU A 589 -15.98 -27.68 4.52
N LYS A 590 -14.69 -27.46 4.27
CA LYS A 590 -13.63 -28.40 4.65
C LYS A 590 -13.43 -28.45 6.17
N ASP A 591 -13.44 -27.29 6.82
CA ASP A 591 -13.30 -27.17 8.27
C ASP A 591 -14.56 -27.61 9.03
N ASN A 592 -15.71 -27.75 8.34
CA ASN A 592 -16.99 -28.21 8.89
C ASN A 592 -17.53 -29.40 8.09
N PRO A 593 -16.89 -30.57 8.14
CA PRO A 593 -17.22 -31.71 7.27
C PRO A 593 -18.60 -32.29 7.53
N THR A 594 -19.18 -32.01 8.68
CA THR A 594 -20.48 -32.58 9.11
C THR A 594 -21.70 -31.76 8.68
N ILE A 595 -21.52 -30.57 8.08
CA ILE A 595 -22.67 -29.78 7.66
C ILE A 595 -23.05 -30.05 6.21
N LYS A 596 -24.36 -30.16 5.98
CA LYS A 596 -24.99 -30.13 4.65
C LYS A 596 -25.67 -28.78 4.47
N ILE A 597 -25.51 -28.17 3.31
CA ILE A 597 -26.01 -26.85 3.02
C ILE A 597 -26.88 -26.78 1.77
N GLU A 598 -27.85 -25.88 1.78
CA GLU A 598 -28.52 -25.38 0.59
C GLU A 598 -27.80 -24.12 0.12
N LEU A 599 -27.51 -24.04 -1.17
CA LEU A 599 -27.03 -22.82 -1.81
C LEU A 599 -28.21 -22.13 -2.48
N GLY A 600 -28.65 -21.03 -1.87
CA GLY A 600 -29.75 -20.19 -2.32
C GLY A 600 -29.24 -19.03 -3.17
N SER A 601 -29.74 -18.88 -4.39
CA SER A 601 -29.49 -17.71 -5.21
C SER A 601 -30.77 -16.93 -5.49
N HIS A 602 -30.64 -15.61 -5.52
CA HIS A 602 -31.74 -14.66 -5.69
C HIS A 602 -31.46 -13.72 -6.87
N THR A 603 -32.54 -13.22 -7.47
CA THR A 603 -32.51 -12.15 -8.48
C THR A 603 -33.13 -10.87 -7.91
N ASP A 604 -33.04 -9.79 -8.64
CA ASP A 604 -33.89 -8.62 -8.44
C ASP A 604 -35.26 -8.81 -9.17
N ILE A 605 -36.14 -7.82 -9.06
CA ILE A 605 -37.51 -7.89 -9.60
C ILE A 605 -37.60 -7.69 -11.12
N ARG A 606 -36.48 -7.46 -11.82
CA ARG A 606 -36.49 -7.24 -13.26
C ARG A 606 -36.52 -8.55 -14.01
N GLY A 607 -37.47 -8.71 -14.90
CA GLY A 607 -37.68 -9.93 -15.66
C GLY A 607 -39.06 -10.55 -15.37
N THR A 608 -39.30 -11.80 -15.78
CA THR A 608 -40.48 -12.56 -15.40
C THR A 608 -40.12 -13.54 -14.27
N ASP A 609 -41.07 -13.83 -13.39
CA ASP A 609 -40.88 -14.76 -12.25
C ASP A 609 -40.23 -16.08 -12.71
N LEU A 610 -40.77 -16.68 -13.79
CA LEU A 610 -40.27 -17.95 -14.31
C LEU A 610 -38.82 -17.82 -14.82
N TYR A 611 -38.47 -16.70 -15.44
CA TYR A 611 -37.11 -16.40 -15.90
C TYR A 611 -36.18 -16.25 -14.69
N ASN A 612 -36.56 -15.47 -13.69
CA ASN A 612 -35.79 -15.21 -12.49
C ASN A 612 -35.57 -16.48 -11.65
N ILE A 613 -36.57 -17.35 -11.53
CA ILE A 613 -36.40 -18.68 -10.89
C ILE A 613 -35.37 -19.54 -11.66
N ARG A 614 -35.46 -19.60 -13.00
CA ARG A 614 -34.52 -20.40 -13.79
C ARG A 614 -33.11 -19.84 -13.72
N LEU A 615 -32.95 -18.51 -13.80
CA LEU A 615 -31.62 -17.86 -13.73
C LEU A 615 -30.96 -18.09 -12.36
N SER A 616 -31.70 -17.88 -11.27
CA SER A 616 -31.20 -18.12 -9.92
C SER A 616 -30.85 -19.59 -9.67
N GLN A 617 -31.66 -20.54 -10.21
CA GLN A 617 -31.38 -21.97 -10.12
C GLN A 617 -30.05 -22.32 -10.80
N ARG A 618 -29.81 -21.83 -12.03
CA ARG A 618 -28.55 -22.04 -12.75
C ARG A 618 -27.34 -21.45 -12.02
N ARG A 619 -27.51 -20.30 -11.36
CA ARG A 619 -26.47 -19.68 -10.55
C ARG A 619 -26.11 -20.53 -9.35
N ALA A 620 -27.11 -21.04 -8.60
CA ALA A 620 -26.89 -21.94 -7.49
C ALA A 620 -26.20 -23.25 -7.94
N GLU A 621 -26.60 -23.83 -9.07
CA GLU A 621 -25.97 -25.01 -9.67
C GLU A 621 -24.51 -24.75 -10.10
N ALA A 622 -24.20 -23.57 -10.64
CA ALA A 622 -22.82 -23.18 -10.98
C ALA A 622 -21.93 -23.12 -9.75
N VAL A 623 -22.43 -22.59 -8.62
CA VAL A 623 -21.71 -22.58 -7.35
C VAL A 623 -21.47 -24.01 -6.85
N ILE A 624 -22.46 -24.89 -6.87
CA ILE A 624 -22.29 -26.30 -6.50
C ILE A 624 -21.23 -27.00 -7.34
N ASN A 625 -21.26 -26.77 -8.67
CA ASN A 625 -20.24 -27.34 -9.55
C ASN A 625 -18.83 -26.84 -9.19
N TYR A 626 -18.70 -25.54 -8.87
CA TYR A 626 -17.42 -24.97 -8.42
C TYR A 626 -16.92 -25.64 -7.13
N LEU A 627 -17.76 -25.70 -6.11
CA LEU A 627 -17.44 -26.34 -4.81
C LEU A 627 -17.06 -27.82 -4.99
N SER A 628 -17.78 -28.53 -5.88
CA SER A 628 -17.51 -29.94 -6.15
C SER A 628 -16.16 -30.16 -6.84
N ILE A 629 -15.77 -29.30 -7.80
CA ILE A 629 -14.43 -29.32 -8.43
C ILE A 629 -13.34 -29.08 -7.38
N LYS A 630 -13.62 -28.27 -6.34
CA LYS A 630 -12.71 -27.98 -5.23
C LYS A 630 -12.70 -29.05 -4.14
N GLY A 631 -13.42 -30.18 -4.34
CA GLY A 631 -13.38 -31.36 -3.48
C GLY A 631 -14.48 -31.45 -2.42
N ILE A 632 -15.51 -30.62 -2.48
CA ILE A 632 -16.67 -30.76 -1.59
C ILE A 632 -17.64 -31.80 -2.17
N SER A 633 -18.02 -32.82 -1.35
CA SER A 633 -18.96 -33.86 -1.79
C SER A 633 -20.32 -33.26 -2.18
N LYS A 634 -20.85 -33.67 -3.34
CA LYS A 634 -22.16 -33.22 -3.83
C LYS A 634 -23.33 -33.59 -2.91
N GLU A 635 -23.18 -34.65 -2.12
CA GLU A 635 -24.20 -35.10 -1.16
C GLU A 635 -24.42 -34.08 -0.04
N ARG A 636 -23.43 -33.20 0.18
CA ARG A 636 -23.51 -32.11 1.15
C ARG A 636 -24.09 -30.81 0.60
N LEU A 637 -24.44 -30.76 -0.68
CA LEU A 637 -24.78 -29.53 -1.39
C LEU A 637 -26.16 -29.66 -2.08
N GLU A 638 -27.05 -28.72 -1.83
CA GLU A 638 -28.33 -28.59 -2.54
C GLU A 638 -28.44 -27.22 -3.19
N ALA A 639 -28.81 -27.17 -4.49
CA ALA A 639 -29.04 -25.92 -5.20
C ALA A 639 -30.50 -25.49 -5.17
N LYS A 640 -30.77 -24.22 -4.86
CA LYS A 640 -32.10 -23.65 -4.90
C LYS A 640 -32.13 -22.23 -5.45
N GLY A 641 -32.87 -22.06 -6.54
CA GLY A 641 -33.19 -20.76 -7.09
C GLY A 641 -34.44 -20.17 -6.48
N TYR A 642 -34.33 -19.04 -5.84
CA TYR A 642 -35.47 -18.33 -5.23
C TYR A 642 -36.08 -17.27 -6.16
N GLY A 643 -35.39 -16.92 -7.28
CA GLY A 643 -35.80 -15.82 -8.13
C GLY A 643 -35.92 -14.54 -7.33
N GLU A 644 -37.06 -13.85 -7.47
CA GLU A 644 -37.40 -12.61 -6.77
C GLU A 644 -38.33 -12.84 -5.58
N THR A 645 -38.58 -14.08 -5.16
CA THR A 645 -39.59 -14.39 -4.12
C THR A 645 -39.17 -13.92 -2.72
N GLU A 646 -37.87 -13.73 -2.48
CA GLU A 646 -37.30 -13.32 -1.19
C GLU A 646 -36.44 -12.08 -1.33
N LEU A 647 -37.05 -10.96 -1.74
CA LEU A 647 -36.35 -9.68 -1.85
C LEU A 647 -36.03 -9.12 -0.46
N ILE A 648 -34.78 -8.63 -0.28
CA ILE A 648 -34.38 -7.85 0.90
C ILE A 648 -34.98 -6.44 0.80
N ILE A 649 -34.85 -5.82 -0.39
CA ILE A 649 -35.44 -4.51 -0.69
C ILE A 649 -36.59 -4.69 -1.68
N GLN A 650 -37.84 -4.66 -1.20
CA GLN A 650 -39.01 -4.93 -2.04
C GLN A 650 -39.29 -3.87 -3.11
N ASN A 651 -38.93 -2.62 -2.86
CA ASN A 651 -39.15 -1.49 -3.76
C ASN A 651 -37.86 -0.87 -4.21
N ALA A 652 -36.89 -1.68 -4.65
CA ALA A 652 -35.60 -1.23 -5.14
C ALA A 652 -35.77 -0.22 -6.29
N LYS A 653 -35.12 0.95 -6.16
CA LYS A 653 -35.25 2.08 -7.08
C LYS A 653 -34.00 2.38 -7.88
N ASN A 654 -32.87 1.92 -7.41
CA ASN A 654 -31.55 2.14 -8.04
C ASN A 654 -30.79 0.82 -8.16
N GLU A 655 -29.66 0.84 -8.88
CA GLU A 655 -28.89 -0.36 -9.15
C GLU A 655 -28.27 -0.97 -7.88
N GLU A 656 -27.88 -0.14 -6.91
CA GLU A 656 -27.33 -0.57 -5.62
C GLU A 656 -28.36 -1.38 -4.84
N GLU A 657 -29.62 -0.90 -4.78
CA GLU A 657 -30.71 -1.60 -4.13
C GLU A 657 -31.07 -2.91 -4.86
N HIS A 658 -31.05 -2.91 -6.19
CA HIS A 658 -31.20 -4.12 -6.99
C HIS A 658 -30.05 -5.11 -6.74
N GLN A 659 -28.81 -4.62 -6.61
CA GLN A 659 -27.65 -5.46 -6.30
C GLN A 659 -27.75 -6.15 -4.93
N VAL A 660 -28.34 -5.50 -3.93
CA VAL A 660 -28.60 -6.13 -2.62
C VAL A 660 -29.52 -7.35 -2.75
N ASN A 661 -30.48 -7.30 -3.68
CA ASN A 661 -31.39 -8.43 -3.95
C ASN A 661 -30.71 -9.55 -4.75
N ARG A 662 -29.80 -9.25 -5.64
CA ARG A 662 -29.02 -10.24 -6.41
C ARG A 662 -27.89 -10.81 -5.54
N ARG A 663 -28.21 -11.79 -4.74
CA ARG A 663 -27.31 -12.39 -3.76
C ARG A 663 -27.27 -13.90 -3.87
N THR A 664 -26.23 -14.47 -3.30
CA THR A 664 -26.11 -15.90 -3.02
C THR A 664 -25.89 -16.08 -1.52
N GLU A 665 -26.51 -17.07 -0.95
CA GLU A 665 -26.41 -17.40 0.48
C GLU A 665 -26.35 -18.93 0.67
N PHE A 666 -25.81 -19.39 1.80
CA PHE A 666 -25.93 -20.78 2.16
C PHE A 666 -26.71 -20.95 3.46
N LYS A 667 -27.52 -22.01 3.51
CA LYS A 667 -28.37 -22.35 4.64
C LYS A 667 -28.04 -23.74 5.14
N VAL A 668 -27.88 -23.89 6.44
CA VAL A 668 -27.58 -25.19 7.06
C VAL A 668 -28.87 -26.04 7.00
N LEU A 669 -28.80 -27.20 6.32
CA LEU A 669 -29.92 -28.13 6.18
C LEU A 669 -29.90 -29.18 7.25
N GLU A 670 -28.76 -29.81 7.47
CA GLU A 670 -28.62 -30.90 8.45
C GLU A 670 -27.16 -31.07 8.88
N PHE A 671 -26.97 -31.80 9.99
CA PHE A 671 -25.65 -32.26 10.43
C PHE A 671 -25.53 -33.75 10.10
N ILE A 672 -24.70 -34.10 9.13
CA ILE A 672 -24.42 -35.48 8.77
C ILE A 672 -23.34 -36.06 9.70
N LYS A 673 -23.38 -37.36 9.96
CA LYS A 673 -22.28 -38.02 10.67
C LYS A 673 -21.02 -37.98 9.82
N ALA A 674 -19.90 -37.61 10.43
CA ALA A 674 -18.60 -37.73 9.76
C ALA A 674 -18.41 -39.23 9.37
N THR A 675 -18.26 -39.48 8.07
CA THR A 675 -17.77 -40.80 7.62
C THR A 675 -16.29 -40.83 7.97
N GLU A 676 -15.88 -41.78 8.81
CA GLU A 676 -14.47 -42.09 9.01
C GLU A 676 -13.91 -42.44 7.62
N SER A 677 -13.02 -41.59 7.13
CA SER A 677 -12.25 -41.86 5.92
C SER A 677 -11.20 -42.92 6.29
N GLU A 678 -11.28 -44.09 5.67
CA GLU A 678 -10.23 -45.11 5.66
C GLU A 678 -8.92 -44.58 5.12
#